data_1c534769a0da0686b430e0d2f56d1bda
#
_entry.id   1c534769a0da0686b430e0d2f56d1bda
#
_cell.length_a   1.000
_cell.length_b   1.000
_cell.length_c   1.000
_cell.angle_alpha   90.00
_cell.angle_beta   90.00
_cell.angle_gamma   90.00
#
_symmetry.space_group_name_H-M   'P 1'
#
loop_
_entity.id
_entity.type
_entity.pdbx_description
1 polymer ?
#
loop_
_entity_poly.entity_id
_entity_poly.type
_entity_poly.pdbx_seq_one_letter_code
_entity_poly.pdbx_strand_id
1 'polypeptide(L)'
;MLKTDTDQRNDRGGFEAANDYESIEIRMSELIGQKVMMRSSKKRGIIVDINTASGCMTVDFHGELKTFAYPAALGSTIILENQKLRNETKEMGAEAAFAQFQKKYSGAIIGEISYLRKTGGKRYRAIDGECISIRNGVYVYSFDTDTELHFPDGTVIKLAWNEGWVPAYVLSCEEFTLVFQTHENLGDKVNSIEFTSEPWQLMESLIDRIKEIKVPESPIAYMLACTGKNRINEFGRINLGQSYALRRASEEPITFIWGPPGTGKTTTLARIALEELSKGKRVLMLSYSNVSVDGALLKVADMSDYPAGKIIRYGYPRVKELLDSKTLTSYSYVLNKRPQLAEQYRELIERKKKLRRNDIKRTEINKELNAIRSRLLDYEKELVGEAAFVATTVSKAVVDKAIYQQKFDMVIFDEASMAYVPQIVFAAGLAKEHFCCLGDFRQLPAIVQNPEDAFLKKDIFEYTGITYAVENDYGHEWLVMLNEQFRMHPDIADFVSEHMYGGRLDSSPRITEHRQRIADCAPLNGEAMGIVDLSLTYSVCIRTNDQSRINLMSAMMCVRLAELLLPQFSVGIITPYSAQSRLILAMIRDLQEVDEKYKAVSCATVHQFQGSEKPVIIYDAVDCFRMAFPGVLLTSKKDNAANRLFNVALTRAQGKFLLVANLDYMFRKNISKDLMFTKALRSIDERIEGEQIYESLGTAEDETTDMFLGDRDEVDSWERYLKDIENAEGYVFMDVPGKIDKDLNALEELRAAVEGAHRRGVKVKIRYAEGLTLPDFMKKYAVPHGYVTNPITIVDQKVVWFGEPISAADFISEGAEIRTEYFPCMRFDGKHTARMLKAIFEFSY
;
A
#
# COMPACT_ATOMS: atom_id res chain seq x y z
N MET A 1 -47.20 12.90 -22.60
CA MET A 1 -48.09 11.82 -23.01
C MET A 1 -47.45 10.50 -22.67
N LEU A 2 -48.10 9.87 -21.77
CA LEU A 2 -48.33 8.46 -21.45
C LEU A 2 -47.19 7.76 -20.71
N LYS A 3 -47.35 7.59 -19.41
CA LYS A 3 -48.03 6.56 -18.59
C LYS A 3 -47.25 5.27 -18.57
N THR A 4 -46.62 5.03 -17.45
CA THR A 4 -46.88 4.05 -16.36
C THR A 4 -46.78 2.58 -16.76
N ASP A 5 -45.81 1.92 -16.17
CA ASP A 5 -46.00 0.60 -15.59
C ASP A 5 -45.07 0.44 -14.39
N THR A 6 -45.59 0.71 -13.21
CA THR A 6 -45.16 0.22 -11.91
C THR A 6 -46.08 -0.97 -11.61
N ASP A 7 -45.50 -2.05 -11.28
CA ASP A 7 -45.95 -3.10 -10.37
C ASP A 7 -45.49 -4.48 -10.85
N GLN A 8 -44.52 -5.02 -10.15
CA GLN A 8 -44.41 -6.44 -9.81
C GLN A 8 -42.98 -6.79 -9.49
N ARG A 9 -42.57 -6.61 -8.23
CA ARG A 9 -41.52 -7.41 -7.57
C ARG A 9 -41.39 -6.96 -6.10
N ASN A 10 -42.38 -7.21 -5.33
CA ASN A 10 -42.31 -7.31 -3.87
C ASN A 10 -43.08 -8.58 -3.49
N ASP A 11 -42.32 -9.66 -3.33
CA ASP A 11 -42.72 -10.78 -2.47
C ASP A 11 -41.57 -11.83 -2.49
N ARG A 12 -40.60 -11.69 -1.61
CA ARG A 12 -39.76 -12.75 -1.04
C ARG A 12 -38.83 -12.11 -0.01
N GLY A 13 -39.31 -11.86 1.17
CA GLY A 13 -38.51 -11.31 2.28
C GLY A 13 -39.27 -11.17 3.58
N GLY A 14 -40.47 -11.78 3.64
CA GLY A 14 -41.39 -11.55 4.75
C GLY A 14 -41.58 -12.70 5.74
N PHE A 15 -40.74 -13.72 5.78
CA PHE A 15 -41.01 -14.92 6.61
C PHE A 15 -39.98 -15.23 7.72
N GLU A 16 -38.86 -14.54 7.83
CA GLU A 16 -37.91 -14.74 8.97
C GLU A 16 -37.99 -13.63 10.03
N ALA A 17 -38.58 -12.49 9.73
CA ALA A 17 -38.70 -11.39 10.71
C ALA A 17 -39.87 -11.58 11.72
N ALA A 18 -40.82 -12.46 11.44
CA ALA A 18 -41.98 -12.63 12.30
C ALA A 18 -41.66 -13.47 13.57
N ASN A 19 -40.74 -14.43 13.50
CA ASN A 19 -40.39 -15.25 14.66
C ASN A 19 -39.50 -14.54 15.68
N ASP A 20 -38.69 -13.57 15.26
CA ASP A 20 -37.88 -12.78 16.17
C ASP A 20 -38.68 -11.71 16.94
N TYR A 21 -39.80 -11.24 16.33
CA TYR A 21 -40.70 -10.30 16.99
C TYR A 21 -41.48 -10.93 18.14
N GLU A 22 -41.96 -12.15 17.98
CA GLU A 22 -42.68 -12.85 19.05
C GLU A 22 -41.81 -13.15 20.29
N SER A 23 -40.55 -13.51 20.09
CA SER A 23 -39.61 -13.76 21.17
C SER A 23 -39.21 -12.48 21.94
N ILE A 24 -39.24 -11.33 21.28
CA ILE A 24 -38.91 -10.02 21.88
C ILE A 24 -40.12 -9.50 22.69
N GLU A 25 -41.33 -9.67 22.19
CA GLU A 25 -42.56 -9.23 22.88
C GLU A 25 -42.86 -10.03 24.16
N ILE A 26 -42.63 -11.32 24.15
CA ILE A 26 -42.82 -12.18 25.38
C ILE A 26 -41.84 -11.78 26.46
N ARG A 27 -40.59 -11.46 26.13
CA ARG A 27 -39.56 -11.03 27.11
C ARG A 27 -39.77 -9.59 27.60
N MET A 28 -40.37 -8.73 26.81
CA MET A 28 -40.71 -7.35 27.23
C MET A 28 -41.81 -7.31 28.25
N SER A 29 -42.80 -8.21 28.15
CA SER A 29 -43.84 -8.35 29.17
C SER A 29 -43.28 -8.73 30.53
N GLU A 30 -42.15 -9.42 30.62
CA GLU A 30 -41.46 -9.76 31.85
C GLU A 30 -40.69 -8.55 32.46
N LEU A 31 -40.34 -7.55 31.65
CA LEU A 31 -39.63 -6.35 32.12
C LEU A 31 -40.58 -5.29 32.64
N ILE A 32 -41.79 -5.23 32.12
CA ILE A 32 -42.85 -4.30 32.63
C ILE A 32 -43.22 -4.74 34.04
N GLY A 33 -43.28 -3.79 34.94
CA GLY A 33 -43.53 -4.04 36.37
C GLY A 33 -42.27 -4.35 37.18
N GLN A 34 -41.09 -4.50 36.59
CA GLN A 34 -39.83 -4.74 37.29
C GLN A 34 -39.33 -3.49 38.01
N LYS A 35 -38.79 -3.70 39.23
CA LYS A 35 -38.14 -2.65 40.01
C LYS A 35 -36.76 -2.33 39.42
N VAL A 36 -36.50 -1.06 39.29
CA VAL A 36 -35.25 -0.53 38.70
C VAL A 36 -34.67 0.58 39.57
N MET A 37 -33.40 0.82 39.41
CA MET A 37 -32.69 1.93 40.06
C MET A 37 -31.95 2.76 39.02
N MET A 38 -32.09 4.07 39.05
CA MET A 38 -31.32 4.98 38.23
C MET A 38 -29.89 5.07 38.79
N ARG A 39 -28.87 4.78 37.97
CA ARG A 39 -27.47 4.71 38.39
C ARG A 39 -26.95 6.02 38.99
N SER A 40 -27.28 7.14 38.35
CA SER A 40 -26.77 8.48 38.72
C SER A 40 -27.34 9.01 40.00
N SER A 41 -28.68 8.90 40.17
CA SER A 41 -29.40 9.50 41.28
C SER A 41 -29.79 8.53 42.38
N LYS A 42 -29.56 7.22 42.21
CA LYS A 42 -30.00 6.12 43.09
C LYS A 42 -31.52 6.09 43.32
N LYS A 43 -32.31 6.87 42.58
CA LYS A 43 -33.78 6.82 42.63
C LYS A 43 -34.24 5.45 42.16
N ARG A 44 -35.21 4.87 42.87
CA ARG A 44 -35.90 3.61 42.53
C ARG A 44 -37.18 3.91 41.80
N GLY A 45 -37.50 3.06 40.83
CA GLY A 45 -38.73 3.18 40.02
C GLY A 45 -39.19 1.83 39.52
N ILE A 46 -40.25 1.82 38.73
CA ILE A 46 -40.83 0.62 38.11
C ILE A 46 -40.95 0.89 36.60
N ILE A 47 -40.59 -0.08 35.76
CA ILE A 47 -40.84 -0.02 34.33
C ILE A 47 -42.32 -0.14 34.07
N VAL A 48 -42.95 0.88 33.47
CA VAL A 48 -44.39 0.91 33.24
C VAL A 48 -44.75 0.68 31.77
N ASP A 49 -43.85 0.98 30.85
CA ASP A 49 -44.08 0.78 29.41
C ASP A 49 -42.77 0.58 28.64
N ILE A 50 -42.80 -0.24 27.58
CA ILE A 50 -41.74 -0.43 26.62
C ILE A 50 -42.31 -0.40 25.24
N ASN A 51 -41.92 0.59 24.43
CA ASN A 51 -42.35 0.76 23.04
C ASN A 51 -41.17 0.50 22.09
N THR A 52 -41.18 -0.63 21.40
CA THR A 52 -40.16 -1.03 20.45
C THR A 52 -40.17 -0.22 19.16
N ALA A 53 -41.29 0.23 18.72
CA ALA A 53 -41.39 1.03 17.49
C ALA A 53 -40.69 2.39 17.64
N SER A 54 -40.76 2.98 18.83
CA SER A 54 -40.07 4.22 19.17
C SER A 54 -38.67 3.99 19.81
N GLY A 55 -38.33 2.74 20.15
CA GLY A 55 -37.09 2.41 20.87
C GLY A 55 -37.01 3.03 22.26
N CYS A 56 -38.14 3.14 22.95
CA CYS A 56 -38.24 3.83 24.24
C CYS A 56 -38.81 2.93 25.35
N MET A 57 -38.29 3.16 26.57
CA MET A 57 -38.79 2.55 27.81
C MET A 57 -39.20 3.66 28.80
N THR A 58 -40.36 3.56 29.39
CA THR A 58 -40.86 4.51 30.39
C THR A 58 -40.76 3.90 31.78
N VAL A 59 -40.16 4.64 32.70
CA VAL A 59 -39.99 4.26 34.11
C VAL A 59 -40.72 5.28 34.99
N ASP A 60 -41.55 4.77 35.87
CA ASP A 60 -42.20 5.56 36.94
C ASP A 60 -41.33 5.59 38.21
N PHE A 61 -40.86 6.78 38.58
CA PHE A 61 -40.13 7.06 39.79
C PHE A 61 -41.07 7.71 40.84
N HIS A 62 -42.04 6.95 41.35
CA HIS A 62 -43.03 7.42 42.33
C HIS A 62 -43.90 8.60 41.82
N GLY A 63 -44.44 8.47 40.64
CA GLY A 63 -45.30 9.47 39.99
C GLY A 63 -44.56 10.40 39.03
N GLU A 64 -43.23 10.30 38.93
CA GLU A 64 -42.44 11.02 37.95
C GLU A 64 -42.07 10.07 36.79
N LEU A 65 -42.77 10.16 35.64
CA LEU A 65 -42.50 9.35 34.45
C LEU A 65 -41.27 9.87 33.70
N LYS A 66 -40.31 8.98 33.43
CA LYS A 66 -39.13 9.30 32.61
C LYS A 66 -38.96 8.26 31.49
N THR A 67 -38.67 8.76 30.30
CA THR A 67 -38.43 7.93 29.14
C THR A 67 -36.94 7.77 28.87
N PHE A 68 -36.52 6.55 28.58
CA PHE A 68 -35.14 6.16 28.32
C PHE A 68 -35.06 5.37 27.03
N ALA A 69 -33.90 5.39 26.35
CA ALA A 69 -33.70 4.58 25.18
C ALA A 69 -33.69 3.09 25.51
N TYR A 70 -34.51 2.29 24.88
CA TYR A 70 -34.58 0.85 25.05
C TYR A 70 -33.94 0.14 23.86
N PRO A 71 -33.11 -0.89 24.06
CA PRO A 71 -32.66 -1.47 25.34
C PRO A 71 -31.42 -0.77 25.94
N ALA A 72 -30.84 0.23 25.25
CA ALA A 72 -29.55 0.84 25.56
C ALA A 72 -29.41 1.41 26.97
N ALA A 73 -30.53 1.86 27.59
CA ALA A 73 -30.51 2.37 28.97
C ALA A 73 -30.45 1.29 30.05
N LEU A 74 -30.87 0.05 29.71
CA LEU A 74 -30.81 -1.06 30.67
C LEU A 74 -29.36 -1.50 30.92
N GLY A 75 -29.00 -1.56 32.19
CA GLY A 75 -27.63 -1.89 32.61
C GLY A 75 -26.65 -0.71 32.58
N SER A 76 -26.92 0.33 31.77
CA SER A 76 -26.11 1.56 31.68
C SER A 76 -26.65 2.65 32.61
N THR A 77 -27.80 3.17 32.34
CA THR A 77 -28.46 4.27 33.07
C THR A 77 -29.46 3.74 34.09
N ILE A 78 -30.20 2.69 33.74
CA ILE A 78 -31.22 2.01 34.54
C ILE A 78 -30.73 0.60 34.90
N ILE A 79 -30.73 0.28 36.18
CA ILE A 79 -30.26 -1.01 36.71
C ILE A 79 -31.49 -1.78 37.23
N LEU A 80 -31.73 -2.97 36.68
CA LEU A 80 -32.75 -3.90 37.22
C LEU A 80 -32.34 -4.41 38.59
N GLU A 81 -33.24 -4.43 39.55
CA GLU A 81 -32.98 -4.99 40.89
C GLU A 81 -32.98 -6.53 40.89
N ASN A 82 -33.70 -7.15 39.95
CA ASN A 82 -33.68 -8.59 39.75
C ASN A 82 -32.40 -9.05 39.03
N GLN A 83 -31.58 -9.83 39.72
CA GLN A 83 -30.25 -10.23 39.24
C GLN A 83 -30.29 -11.17 38.03
N LYS A 84 -31.28 -12.05 37.94
CA LYS A 84 -31.45 -12.97 36.79
C LYS A 84 -31.84 -12.19 35.53
N LEU A 85 -32.89 -11.37 35.61
CA LEU A 85 -33.33 -10.49 34.54
C LEU A 85 -32.25 -9.46 34.15
N ARG A 86 -31.44 -9.02 35.11
CA ARG A 86 -30.32 -8.11 34.88
C ARG A 86 -29.22 -8.72 33.97
N ASN A 87 -28.94 -10.01 34.16
CA ASN A 87 -27.98 -10.71 33.31
C ASN A 87 -28.54 -10.95 31.89
N GLU A 88 -29.82 -11.42 31.82
CA GLU A 88 -30.51 -11.64 30.54
C GLU A 88 -30.66 -10.34 29.72
N THR A 89 -31.04 -9.21 30.35
CA THR A 89 -31.13 -7.92 29.65
C THR A 89 -29.77 -7.33 29.27
N LYS A 90 -28.71 -7.66 29.97
CA LYS A 90 -27.36 -7.27 29.59
C LYS A 90 -26.91 -8.03 28.34
N GLU A 91 -27.23 -9.30 28.22
CA GLU A 91 -27.01 -10.13 27.04
C GLU A 91 -27.81 -9.65 25.83
N MET A 92 -29.11 -9.40 26.01
CA MET A 92 -29.98 -8.84 24.95
C MET A 92 -29.51 -7.46 24.48
N GLY A 93 -29.09 -6.59 25.39
CA GLY A 93 -28.54 -5.28 25.02
C GLY A 93 -27.24 -5.40 24.26
N ALA A 94 -26.41 -6.41 24.55
CA ALA A 94 -25.19 -6.71 23.86
C ALA A 94 -25.43 -7.21 22.42
N GLU A 95 -26.37 -8.13 22.26
CA GLU A 95 -26.75 -8.67 20.95
C GLU A 95 -27.34 -7.57 20.03
N ALA A 96 -28.23 -6.73 20.54
CA ALA A 96 -28.81 -5.62 19.79
C ALA A 96 -27.75 -4.59 19.36
N ALA A 97 -26.81 -4.26 20.23
CA ALA A 97 -25.72 -3.35 19.92
C ALA A 97 -24.79 -3.93 18.84
N PHE A 98 -24.50 -5.21 18.91
CA PHE A 98 -23.68 -5.89 17.93
C PHE A 98 -24.37 -6.05 16.58
N ALA A 99 -25.66 -6.35 16.59
CA ALA A 99 -26.51 -6.40 15.38
C ALA A 99 -26.54 -5.04 14.65
N GLN A 100 -26.55 -3.93 15.39
CA GLN A 100 -26.44 -2.60 14.81
C GLN A 100 -25.07 -2.37 14.16
N PHE A 101 -23.98 -2.84 14.77
CA PHE A 101 -22.65 -2.85 14.18
C PHE A 101 -22.63 -3.65 12.86
N GLN A 102 -23.13 -4.89 12.89
CA GLN A 102 -23.20 -5.77 11.71
C GLN A 102 -23.99 -5.11 10.56
N LYS A 103 -25.17 -4.57 10.86
CA LYS A 103 -26.01 -3.87 9.86
C LYS A 103 -25.29 -2.67 9.24
N LYS A 104 -24.67 -1.85 10.08
CA LYS A 104 -23.99 -0.63 9.66
C LYS A 104 -22.81 -0.94 8.74
N TYR A 105 -21.92 -1.84 9.15
CA TYR A 105 -20.75 -2.17 8.36
C TYR A 105 -21.05 -3.04 7.14
N SER A 106 -22.04 -3.92 7.21
CA SER A 106 -22.53 -4.60 6.01
C SER A 106 -23.06 -3.59 4.97
N GLY A 107 -23.79 -2.56 5.41
CA GLY A 107 -24.26 -1.48 4.55
C GLY A 107 -23.11 -0.68 3.90
N ALA A 108 -22.08 -0.33 4.67
CA ALA A 108 -20.92 0.37 4.18
C ALA A 108 -20.13 -0.47 3.14
N ILE A 109 -19.91 -1.75 3.43
CA ILE A 109 -19.26 -2.68 2.50
C ILE A 109 -20.07 -2.85 1.21
N ILE A 110 -21.40 -2.95 1.28
CA ILE A 110 -22.28 -3.00 0.11
C ILE A 110 -22.18 -1.71 -0.72
N GLY A 111 -22.06 -0.55 -0.05
CA GLY A 111 -21.80 0.73 -0.72
C GLY A 111 -20.49 0.72 -1.50
N GLU A 112 -19.41 0.24 -0.90
CA GLU A 112 -18.10 0.09 -1.54
C GLU A 112 -18.16 -0.89 -2.72
N ILE A 113 -18.79 -2.06 -2.56
CA ILE A 113 -19.02 -3.04 -3.63
C ILE A 113 -19.77 -2.39 -4.79
N SER A 114 -20.83 -1.65 -4.50
CA SER A 114 -21.65 -0.98 -5.52
C SER A 114 -20.84 0.05 -6.31
N TYR A 115 -20.01 0.81 -5.61
CA TYR A 115 -19.08 1.77 -6.21
C TYR A 115 -18.06 1.06 -7.11
N LEU A 116 -17.41 0.01 -6.61
CA LEU A 116 -16.42 -0.78 -7.36
C LEU A 116 -17.03 -1.43 -8.60
N ARG A 117 -18.25 -1.97 -8.52
CA ARG A 117 -18.94 -2.54 -9.68
C ARG A 117 -19.28 -1.48 -10.74
N LYS A 118 -19.62 -0.27 -10.30
CA LYS A 118 -19.93 0.85 -11.19
C LYS A 118 -18.69 1.42 -11.87
N THR A 119 -17.55 1.49 -11.14
CA THR A 119 -16.31 2.11 -11.61
C THR A 119 -15.27 1.09 -12.05
N GLY A 120 -15.37 -0.17 -11.63
CA GLY A 120 -14.31 -1.17 -11.65
C GLY A 120 -14.27 -2.09 -12.86
N GLY A 121 -14.95 -1.78 -13.95
CA GLY A 121 -14.85 -2.53 -15.21
C GLY A 121 -13.58 -2.21 -16.03
N LYS A 122 -12.56 -1.65 -15.43
CA LYS A 122 -11.30 -1.35 -16.11
C LYS A 122 -10.64 -2.66 -16.55
N ARG A 123 -10.24 -2.68 -17.81
CA ARG A 123 -9.28 -3.65 -18.31
C ARG A 123 -7.89 -3.17 -17.94
N TYR A 124 -7.13 -4.07 -17.40
CA TYR A 124 -5.73 -3.87 -17.08
C TYR A 124 -4.89 -4.68 -18.05
N ARG A 125 -3.69 -4.25 -18.29
CA ARG A 125 -2.70 -4.97 -19.08
C ARG A 125 -1.50 -5.29 -18.20
N ALA A 126 -1.05 -6.54 -18.28
CA ALA A 126 0.19 -6.99 -17.68
C ALA A 126 1.13 -7.49 -18.79
N ILE A 127 2.41 -7.29 -18.63
CA ILE A 127 3.46 -7.55 -19.62
C ILE A 127 4.58 -8.39 -18.99
N ASP A 128 5.42 -8.93 -19.83
CA ASP A 128 6.64 -9.67 -19.46
C ASP A 128 6.38 -10.79 -18.43
N GLY A 129 5.32 -11.55 -18.66
CA GLY A 129 4.90 -12.63 -17.78
C GLY A 129 5.84 -13.83 -17.80
N GLU A 130 6.17 -14.34 -16.62
CA GLU A 130 6.97 -15.54 -16.43
C GLU A 130 6.29 -16.52 -15.48
N CYS A 131 6.31 -17.80 -15.81
CA CYS A 131 5.85 -18.85 -14.92
C CYS A 131 6.90 -19.12 -13.85
N ILE A 132 6.73 -18.54 -12.66
CA ILE A 132 7.70 -18.63 -11.57
C ILE A 132 7.55 -19.90 -10.74
N SER A 133 6.39 -20.53 -10.74
CA SER A 133 6.15 -21.75 -9.99
C SER A 133 4.95 -22.52 -10.54
N ILE A 134 5.01 -23.84 -10.44
CA ILE A 134 3.87 -24.72 -10.68
C ILE A 134 3.60 -25.47 -9.39
N ARG A 135 2.51 -25.11 -8.71
CA ARG A 135 2.11 -25.73 -7.44
C ARG A 135 0.75 -26.38 -7.58
N ASN A 136 0.66 -27.67 -7.32
CA ASN A 136 -0.62 -28.40 -7.41
C ASN A 136 -1.36 -28.25 -8.75
N GLY A 137 -0.62 -28.11 -9.91
CA GLY A 137 -1.16 -27.83 -11.24
C GLY A 137 -1.88 -26.48 -11.34
N VAL A 138 -1.68 -25.66 -10.37
CA VAL A 138 -1.91 -24.25 -10.43
C VAL A 138 -0.60 -23.60 -10.87
N TYR A 139 -0.65 -22.86 -11.93
CA TYR A 139 0.48 -22.12 -12.46
C TYR A 139 0.53 -20.78 -11.76
N VAL A 140 1.69 -20.44 -11.23
CA VAL A 140 1.93 -19.13 -10.63
C VAL A 140 2.73 -18.31 -11.62
N TYR A 141 2.17 -17.20 -11.99
CA TYR A 141 2.79 -16.24 -12.92
C TYR A 141 3.14 -14.97 -12.20
N SER A 142 4.29 -14.41 -12.54
CA SER A 142 4.66 -13.03 -12.22
C SER A 142 4.62 -12.22 -13.51
N PHE A 143 3.96 -11.09 -13.47
CA PHE A 143 3.85 -10.14 -14.57
C PHE A 143 4.19 -8.74 -14.09
N ASP A 144 4.75 -7.95 -14.98
CA ASP A 144 4.86 -6.52 -14.78
C ASP A 144 3.56 -5.83 -15.23
N THR A 145 3.20 -4.73 -14.58
CA THR A 145 1.99 -3.97 -14.89
C THR A 145 2.33 -2.53 -15.27
N ASP A 146 1.58 -1.98 -16.23
CA ASP A 146 1.77 -0.59 -16.67
C ASP A 146 1.24 0.44 -15.66
N THR A 147 0.43 -0.01 -14.70
CA THR A 147 -0.16 0.82 -13.66
C THR A 147 0.06 0.16 -12.31
N GLU A 148 0.25 0.99 -11.28
CA GLU A 148 0.26 0.50 -9.90
C GLU A 148 -1.11 -0.06 -9.55
N LEU A 149 -1.15 -1.30 -9.12
CA LEU A 149 -2.37 -2.01 -8.79
C LEU A 149 -2.38 -2.38 -7.30
N HIS A 150 -3.53 -2.22 -6.68
CA HIS A 150 -3.73 -2.55 -5.27
C HIS A 150 -4.82 -3.61 -5.14
N PHE A 151 -4.46 -4.85 -5.39
CA PHE A 151 -5.37 -5.97 -5.20
C PHE A 151 -4.99 -6.75 -3.94
N PRO A 152 -5.91 -6.88 -2.97
CA PRO A 152 -5.70 -7.79 -1.84
C PRO A 152 -5.47 -9.23 -2.31
N ASP A 153 -4.70 -9.98 -1.54
CA ASP A 153 -4.51 -11.41 -1.77
C ASP A 153 -5.84 -12.15 -1.83
N GLY A 154 -5.95 -13.08 -2.77
CA GLY A 154 -7.18 -13.80 -3.02
C GLY A 154 -8.19 -13.07 -3.89
N THR A 155 -7.91 -11.82 -4.33
CA THR A 155 -8.75 -11.12 -5.31
C THR A 155 -8.88 -11.97 -6.57
N VAL A 156 -10.12 -12.16 -7.02
CA VAL A 156 -10.40 -12.85 -8.28
C VAL A 156 -10.17 -11.88 -9.43
N ILE A 157 -9.36 -12.31 -10.38
CA ILE A 157 -9.15 -11.64 -11.67
C ILE A 157 -9.57 -12.58 -12.80
N LYS A 158 -10.00 -12.01 -13.91
CA LYS A 158 -10.31 -12.75 -15.13
C LYS A 158 -9.30 -12.37 -16.21
N LEU A 159 -8.58 -13.35 -16.68
CA LEU A 159 -7.56 -13.21 -17.73
C LEU A 159 -8.20 -13.39 -19.10
N ALA A 160 -7.91 -12.52 -20.05
CA ALA A 160 -8.27 -12.73 -21.44
C ALA A 160 -7.30 -13.73 -22.06
N TRP A 161 -7.74 -14.96 -22.30
CA TRP A 161 -6.90 -16.03 -22.84
C TRP A 161 -7.67 -16.97 -23.76
N ASN A 162 -7.10 -17.27 -24.96
CA ASN A 162 -7.67 -18.21 -25.94
C ASN A 162 -9.16 -17.94 -26.26
N GLU A 163 -9.48 -16.71 -26.67
CA GLU A 163 -10.85 -16.26 -27.04
C GLU A 163 -11.88 -16.31 -25.89
N GLY A 164 -11.42 -16.47 -24.64
CA GLY A 164 -12.28 -16.51 -23.46
C GLY A 164 -11.70 -15.81 -22.25
N TRP A 165 -12.46 -15.85 -21.15
CA TRP A 165 -12.05 -15.34 -19.86
C TRP A 165 -11.76 -16.49 -18.90
N VAL A 166 -10.54 -16.53 -18.34
CA VAL A 166 -10.06 -17.56 -17.42
C VAL A 166 -9.90 -16.96 -16.04
N PRO A 167 -10.44 -17.60 -14.99
CA PRO A 167 -10.26 -17.12 -13.63
C PRO A 167 -8.83 -17.33 -13.14
N ALA A 168 -8.34 -16.35 -12.42
CA ALA A 168 -7.10 -16.40 -11.67
C ALA A 168 -7.26 -15.70 -10.32
N TYR A 169 -6.37 -16.02 -9.39
CA TYR A 169 -6.42 -15.49 -8.04
C TYR A 169 -5.11 -14.76 -7.75
N VAL A 170 -5.21 -13.52 -7.35
CA VAL A 170 -4.05 -12.72 -6.95
C VAL A 170 -3.41 -13.35 -5.71
N LEU A 171 -2.14 -13.63 -5.79
CA LEU A 171 -1.33 -14.06 -4.66
C LEU A 171 -0.62 -12.88 -4.04
N SER A 172 -0.29 -11.90 -4.88
CA SER A 172 0.36 -10.68 -4.47
C SER A 172 0.28 -9.65 -5.59
N CYS A 173 0.16 -8.40 -5.19
CA CYS A 173 0.19 -7.26 -6.08
C CYS A 173 0.97 -6.15 -5.38
N GLU A 174 2.25 -6.01 -5.70
CA GLU A 174 3.14 -5.05 -5.07
C GLU A 174 4.02 -4.40 -6.11
N GLU A 175 4.27 -3.12 -5.93
CA GLU A 175 4.95 -2.28 -6.92
C GLU A 175 4.22 -2.36 -8.27
N PHE A 176 4.93 -2.66 -9.32
CA PHE A 176 4.37 -2.91 -10.65
C PHE A 176 4.40 -4.40 -11.01
N THR A 177 4.43 -5.27 -10.00
CA THR A 177 4.44 -6.72 -10.18
C THR A 177 3.16 -7.33 -9.68
N LEU A 178 2.47 -8.03 -10.57
CA LEU A 178 1.28 -8.83 -10.26
C LEU A 178 1.65 -10.30 -10.26
N VAL A 179 1.52 -10.95 -9.11
CA VAL A 179 1.65 -12.40 -9.00
C VAL A 179 0.26 -13.00 -8.83
N PHE A 180 -0.10 -13.91 -9.71
CA PHE A 180 -1.36 -14.63 -9.62
C PHE A 180 -1.22 -16.10 -9.89
N GLN A 181 -2.18 -16.85 -9.43
CA GLN A 181 -2.31 -18.28 -9.72
C GLN A 181 -3.52 -18.56 -10.61
N THR A 182 -3.37 -19.48 -11.55
CA THR A 182 -4.43 -19.95 -12.42
C THR A 182 -4.27 -21.43 -12.71
N HIS A 183 -5.37 -22.11 -13.07
CA HIS A 183 -5.33 -23.51 -13.52
C HIS A 183 -4.92 -23.65 -14.99
N GLU A 184 -4.89 -22.54 -15.73
CA GLU A 184 -4.50 -22.52 -17.13
C GLU A 184 -3.00 -22.36 -17.29
N ASN A 185 -2.46 -23.10 -18.25
CA ASN A 185 -1.07 -22.94 -18.67
C ASN A 185 -0.99 -21.85 -19.74
N LEU A 186 -0.45 -20.70 -19.37
CA LEU A 186 -0.25 -19.58 -20.30
C LEU A 186 1.05 -19.68 -21.09
N GLY A 187 1.93 -20.65 -20.74
CA GLY A 187 3.29 -20.81 -21.28
C GLY A 187 4.35 -20.44 -20.24
N ASP A 188 5.63 -20.69 -20.55
CA ASP A 188 6.73 -20.37 -19.64
C ASP A 188 7.00 -18.85 -19.61
N LYS A 189 6.84 -18.19 -20.77
CA LYS A 189 6.91 -16.72 -20.95
C LYS A 189 5.69 -16.23 -21.70
N VAL A 190 5.16 -15.08 -21.29
CA VAL A 190 3.95 -14.47 -21.86
C VAL A 190 4.23 -12.99 -22.09
N ASN A 191 4.28 -12.54 -23.34
CA ASN A 191 4.61 -11.15 -23.64
C ASN A 191 3.63 -10.14 -23.02
N SER A 192 2.32 -10.44 -23.06
CA SER A 192 1.31 -9.61 -22.40
C SER A 192 0.01 -10.36 -22.22
N ILE A 193 -0.76 -9.93 -21.21
CA ILE A 193 -2.09 -10.45 -20.95
C ILE A 193 -3.01 -9.31 -20.50
N GLU A 194 -4.26 -9.30 -20.98
CA GLU A 194 -5.29 -8.40 -20.47
C GLU A 194 -6.09 -9.10 -19.39
N PHE A 195 -6.51 -8.35 -18.37
CA PHE A 195 -7.33 -8.89 -17.30
C PHE A 195 -8.27 -7.85 -16.71
N THR A 196 -9.30 -8.33 -16.01
CA THR A 196 -10.22 -7.54 -15.19
C THR A 196 -10.20 -8.04 -13.76
N SER A 197 -10.48 -7.19 -12.77
CA SER A 197 -10.51 -7.58 -11.36
C SER A 197 -11.92 -7.58 -10.80
N GLU A 198 -12.19 -8.49 -9.86
CA GLU A 198 -13.45 -8.59 -9.12
C GLU A 198 -13.18 -8.54 -7.59
N PRO A 199 -12.66 -7.42 -7.05
CA PRO A 199 -12.25 -7.33 -5.64
C PRO A 199 -13.43 -7.42 -4.67
N TRP A 200 -14.65 -7.21 -5.14
CA TRP A 200 -15.87 -7.28 -4.31
C TRP A 200 -16.18 -8.67 -3.76
N GLN A 201 -15.67 -9.75 -4.35
CA GLN A 201 -15.91 -11.11 -3.82
C GLN A 201 -15.33 -11.32 -2.42
N LEU A 202 -14.17 -10.73 -2.14
CA LEU A 202 -13.59 -10.74 -0.79
C LEU A 202 -14.45 -9.96 0.21
N MET A 203 -15.02 -8.85 -0.25
CA MET A 203 -15.92 -8.02 0.57
C MET A 203 -17.24 -8.70 0.86
N GLU A 204 -17.82 -9.43 -0.12
CA GLU A 204 -19.01 -10.26 0.09
C GLU A 204 -18.74 -11.34 1.14
N SER A 205 -17.60 -12.04 1.03
CA SER A 205 -17.20 -13.02 2.05
C SER A 205 -17.04 -12.39 3.44
N LEU A 206 -16.52 -11.17 3.52
CA LEU A 206 -16.39 -10.47 4.81
C LEU A 206 -17.76 -10.15 5.41
N ILE A 207 -18.75 -9.75 4.61
CA ILE A 207 -20.12 -9.54 5.08
C ILE A 207 -20.67 -10.81 5.72
N ASP A 208 -20.48 -11.96 5.06
CA ASP A 208 -20.93 -13.25 5.58
C ASP A 208 -20.25 -13.58 6.90
N ARG A 209 -18.91 -13.42 6.98
CA ARG A 209 -18.16 -13.67 8.24
C ARG A 209 -18.64 -12.78 9.38
N ILE A 210 -18.89 -11.50 9.13
CA ILE A 210 -19.37 -10.58 10.17
C ILE A 210 -20.77 -10.99 10.65
N LYS A 211 -21.68 -11.41 9.74
CA LYS A 211 -23.02 -11.86 10.10
C LYS A 211 -23.04 -13.16 10.89
N GLU A 212 -22.05 -14.03 10.70
CA GLU A 212 -21.91 -15.31 11.42
C GLU A 212 -21.45 -15.14 12.87
N ILE A 213 -20.88 -13.99 13.26
CA ILE A 213 -20.40 -13.75 14.62
C ILE A 213 -21.62 -13.62 15.56
N LYS A 214 -21.63 -14.48 16.58
CA LYS A 214 -22.60 -14.43 17.68
C LYS A 214 -21.92 -13.94 18.96
N VAL A 215 -22.57 -13.04 19.67
CA VAL A 215 -22.03 -12.42 20.89
C VAL A 215 -21.63 -13.43 21.96
N PRO A 216 -22.44 -14.46 22.31
CA PRO A 216 -22.05 -15.44 23.32
C PRO A 216 -20.82 -16.27 22.95
N GLU A 217 -20.61 -16.51 21.64
CA GLU A 217 -19.49 -17.32 21.13
C GLU A 217 -18.23 -16.48 20.88
N SER A 218 -18.35 -15.14 20.88
CA SER A 218 -17.27 -14.21 20.51
C SER A 218 -17.33 -12.92 21.33
N PRO A 219 -17.20 -13.00 22.66
CA PRO A 219 -17.33 -11.83 23.55
C PRO A 219 -16.26 -10.76 23.26
N ILE A 220 -15.07 -11.14 22.81
CA ILE A 220 -13.99 -10.22 22.44
C ILE A 220 -14.39 -9.36 21.23
N ALA A 221 -15.01 -9.94 20.20
CA ALA A 221 -15.52 -9.21 19.06
C ALA A 221 -16.59 -8.18 19.47
N TYR A 222 -17.50 -8.56 20.36
CA TYR A 222 -18.48 -7.64 20.92
C TYR A 222 -17.82 -6.49 21.69
N MET A 223 -16.90 -6.81 22.60
CA MET A 223 -16.19 -5.78 23.36
C MET A 223 -15.50 -4.78 22.41
N LEU A 224 -14.80 -5.27 21.42
CA LEU A 224 -14.11 -4.44 20.43
C LEU A 224 -15.07 -3.56 19.63
N ALA A 225 -16.15 -4.13 19.13
CA ALA A 225 -17.11 -3.43 18.29
C ALA A 225 -17.99 -2.42 19.05
N CYS A 226 -18.29 -2.67 20.32
CA CYS A 226 -19.35 -1.94 21.01
C CYS A 226 -18.90 -1.16 22.25
N THR A 227 -17.70 -1.42 22.80
CA THR A 227 -17.32 -0.83 24.10
C THR A 227 -16.06 0.03 24.10
N GLY A 228 -15.35 0.12 22.95
CA GLY A 228 -14.05 0.80 22.89
C GLY A 228 -14.06 2.24 23.41
N LYS A 229 -15.00 3.06 22.97
CA LYS A 229 -15.13 4.46 23.40
C LYS A 229 -15.37 4.64 24.89
N ASN A 230 -15.94 3.62 25.55
CA ASN A 230 -16.20 3.65 27.01
C ASN A 230 -14.93 3.37 27.83
N ARG A 231 -13.80 3.11 27.15
CA ARG A 231 -12.50 2.82 27.75
C ARG A 231 -11.56 4.03 27.84
N ILE A 232 -12.03 5.18 27.40
CA ILE A 232 -11.29 6.45 27.52
C ILE A 232 -11.27 6.84 28.99
N ASN A 233 -10.07 7.20 29.48
CA ASN A 233 -9.86 7.69 30.84
C ASN A 233 -9.28 9.10 30.79
N GLU A 234 -10.12 10.10 31.01
CA GLU A 234 -9.75 11.51 30.93
C GLU A 234 -8.70 11.93 31.98
N PHE A 235 -8.55 11.15 33.06
CA PHE A 235 -7.58 11.38 34.12
C PHE A 235 -6.35 10.45 34.01
N GLY A 236 -6.36 9.55 33.06
CA GLY A 236 -5.28 8.63 32.81
C GLY A 236 -4.24 9.16 31.86
N ARG A 237 -3.12 8.44 31.77
CA ARG A 237 -2.06 8.67 30.80
C ARG A 237 -1.86 7.45 29.94
N ILE A 238 -1.22 7.61 28.79
CA ILE A 238 -0.85 6.51 27.90
C ILE A 238 0.25 5.69 28.58
N ASN A 239 0.06 4.39 28.64
CA ASN A 239 1.07 3.45 29.14
C ASN A 239 2.15 3.25 28.09
N LEU A 240 3.40 3.16 28.52
CA LEU A 240 4.56 3.13 27.62
C LEU A 240 5.39 1.86 27.79
N GLY A 241 6.02 1.44 26.70
CA GLY A 241 7.11 0.47 26.67
C GLY A 241 6.72 -0.97 26.36
N GLN A 242 7.71 -1.70 25.83
CA GLN A 242 7.53 -3.08 25.36
C GLN A 242 7.16 -4.05 26.49
N SER A 243 7.79 -3.94 27.67
CA SER A 243 7.51 -4.84 28.80
C SER A 243 6.08 -4.71 29.31
N TYR A 244 5.54 -3.49 29.31
CA TYR A 244 4.16 -3.26 29.67
C TYR A 244 3.20 -3.84 28.62
N ALA A 245 3.54 -3.71 27.33
CA ALA A 245 2.77 -4.27 26.22
C ALA A 245 2.70 -5.81 26.32
N LEU A 246 3.82 -6.48 26.60
CA LEU A 246 3.85 -7.94 26.79
C LEU A 246 2.89 -8.36 27.92
N ARG A 247 3.05 -7.77 29.10
CA ARG A 247 2.20 -8.10 30.24
C ARG A 247 0.71 -7.91 29.94
N ARG A 248 0.34 -6.76 29.37
CA ARG A 248 -1.06 -6.46 29.04
C ARG A 248 -1.65 -7.44 28.02
N ALA A 249 -0.89 -7.81 27.01
CA ALA A 249 -1.34 -8.72 25.96
C ALA A 249 -1.66 -10.12 26.50
N SER A 250 -0.98 -10.56 27.59
CA SER A 250 -1.20 -11.84 28.24
C SER A 250 -2.22 -11.82 29.37
N GLU A 251 -2.53 -10.65 29.93
CA GLU A 251 -3.45 -10.51 31.07
C GLU A 251 -4.85 -10.04 30.66
N GLU A 252 -4.95 -9.22 29.60
CA GLU A 252 -6.18 -8.55 29.19
C GLU A 252 -6.82 -9.17 27.95
N PRO A 253 -8.15 -9.18 27.88
CA PRO A 253 -8.84 -9.72 26.70
C PRO A 253 -8.55 -8.93 25.42
N ILE A 254 -8.32 -7.61 25.52
CA ILE A 254 -8.01 -6.73 24.39
C ILE A 254 -6.85 -5.83 24.75
N THR A 255 -5.83 -5.83 23.89
CA THR A 255 -4.69 -4.90 23.99
C THR A 255 -4.41 -4.26 22.65
N PHE A 256 -4.32 -2.93 22.63
CA PHE A 256 -3.86 -2.15 21.48
C PHE A 256 -2.43 -1.70 21.73
N ILE A 257 -1.56 -1.99 20.78
CA ILE A 257 -0.17 -1.56 20.82
C ILE A 257 0.04 -0.54 19.71
N TRP A 258 0.14 0.73 20.09
CA TRP A 258 0.55 1.78 19.19
C TRP A 258 2.07 1.78 19.07
N GLY A 259 2.56 1.39 17.94
CA GLY A 259 4.00 1.32 17.66
C GLY A 259 4.41 2.25 16.51
N PRO A 260 4.94 3.44 16.80
CA PRO A 260 5.60 4.26 15.82
C PRO A 260 6.67 3.51 15.02
N PRO A 261 7.18 4.08 13.93
CA PRO A 261 8.23 3.46 13.13
C PRO A 261 9.48 3.14 13.96
N GLY A 262 10.05 1.98 13.73
CA GLY A 262 11.30 1.58 14.37
C GLY A 262 11.20 1.15 15.84
N THR A 263 10.02 1.14 16.45
CA THR A 263 9.85 0.81 17.88
C THR A 263 9.82 -0.69 18.20
N GLY A 264 10.10 -1.53 17.20
CA GLY A 264 10.19 -2.98 17.41
C GLY A 264 8.84 -3.68 17.52
N LYS A 265 7.79 -3.21 16.81
CA LYS A 265 6.48 -3.87 16.73
C LYS A 265 6.59 -5.37 16.48
N THR A 266 7.31 -5.77 15.43
CA THR A 266 7.46 -7.19 15.06
C THR A 266 8.18 -8.01 16.15
N THR A 267 9.17 -7.43 16.81
CA THR A 267 9.86 -8.07 17.94
C THR A 267 8.93 -8.21 19.15
N THR A 268 8.15 -7.19 19.44
CA THR A 268 7.16 -7.22 20.53
C THR A 268 6.08 -8.26 20.25
N LEU A 269 5.57 -8.30 19.01
CA LEU A 269 4.62 -9.31 18.56
C LEU A 269 5.19 -10.73 18.74
N ALA A 270 6.43 -10.96 18.29
CA ALA A 270 7.06 -12.27 18.39
C ALA A 270 7.21 -12.71 19.85
N ARG A 271 7.60 -11.81 20.75
CA ARG A 271 7.69 -12.08 22.18
C ARG A 271 6.32 -12.42 22.80
N ILE A 272 5.27 -11.66 22.47
CA ILE A 272 3.89 -11.97 22.90
C ILE A 272 3.48 -13.35 22.43
N ALA A 273 3.69 -13.66 21.14
CA ALA A 273 3.36 -14.95 20.59
C ALA A 273 4.10 -16.09 21.31
N LEU A 274 5.42 -15.95 21.51
CA LEU A 274 6.24 -16.97 22.17
C LEU A 274 5.87 -17.19 23.65
N GLU A 275 5.49 -16.13 24.35
CA GLU A 275 4.98 -16.24 25.71
C GLU A 275 3.71 -17.10 25.76
N GLU A 276 2.74 -16.87 24.89
CA GLU A 276 1.52 -17.67 24.84
C GLU A 276 1.77 -19.11 24.36
N LEU A 277 2.66 -19.28 23.39
CA LEU A 277 3.09 -20.61 22.93
C LEU A 277 3.77 -21.41 24.05
N SER A 278 4.56 -20.76 24.92
CA SER A 278 5.20 -21.41 26.07
C SER A 278 4.18 -21.94 27.11
N LYS A 279 2.99 -21.34 27.16
CA LYS A 279 1.84 -21.76 27.97
C LYS A 279 1.04 -22.91 27.30
N GLY A 280 1.47 -23.37 26.11
CA GLY A 280 0.79 -24.41 25.33
C GLY A 280 -0.44 -23.88 24.56
N LYS A 281 -0.60 -22.59 24.44
CA LYS A 281 -1.72 -21.95 23.73
C LYS A 281 -1.47 -21.86 22.23
N ARG A 282 -2.55 -21.83 21.46
CA ARG A 282 -2.52 -21.67 20.01
C ARG A 282 -2.67 -20.19 19.63
N VAL A 283 -1.77 -19.70 18.77
CA VAL A 283 -1.73 -18.30 18.36
C VAL A 283 -1.99 -18.18 16.86
N LEU A 284 -2.91 -17.29 16.48
CA LEU A 284 -3.12 -16.87 15.10
C LEU A 284 -2.57 -15.46 14.91
N MET A 285 -1.66 -15.28 13.95
CA MET A 285 -1.17 -13.98 13.52
C MET A 285 -1.81 -13.60 12.19
N LEU A 286 -2.43 -12.44 12.15
CA LEU A 286 -3.07 -11.85 10.97
C LEU A 286 -2.44 -10.50 10.63
N SER A 287 -2.36 -10.19 9.36
CA SER A 287 -2.08 -8.84 8.87
C SER A 287 -2.77 -8.60 7.53
N TYR A 288 -2.83 -7.33 7.14
CA TYR A 288 -3.28 -6.94 5.81
C TYR A 288 -2.25 -7.29 4.74
N SER A 289 -0.95 -7.18 5.04
CA SER A 289 0.15 -7.35 4.08
C SER A 289 0.88 -8.69 4.25
N ASN A 290 1.31 -9.28 3.13
CA ASN A 290 2.15 -10.47 3.14
C ASN A 290 3.51 -10.23 3.80
N VAL A 291 4.12 -9.09 3.53
CA VAL A 291 5.44 -8.73 4.08
C VAL A 291 5.41 -8.71 5.59
N SER A 292 4.35 -8.14 6.20
CA SER A 292 4.19 -8.15 7.66
C SER A 292 3.99 -9.55 8.21
N VAL A 293 3.17 -10.38 7.55
CA VAL A 293 2.94 -11.79 7.94
C VAL A 293 4.24 -12.59 7.87
N ASP A 294 4.97 -12.46 6.78
CA ASP A 294 6.22 -13.18 6.54
C ASP A 294 7.31 -12.75 7.56
N GLY A 295 7.45 -11.44 7.78
CA GLY A 295 8.40 -10.89 8.75
C GLY A 295 8.09 -11.31 10.20
N ALA A 296 6.82 -11.34 10.59
CA ALA A 296 6.39 -11.80 11.89
C ALA A 296 6.68 -13.29 12.09
N LEU A 297 6.36 -14.12 11.11
CA LEU A 297 6.66 -15.55 11.15
C LEU A 297 8.15 -15.84 11.28
N LEU A 298 8.96 -15.20 10.43
CA LEU A 298 10.43 -15.37 10.47
C LEU A 298 10.98 -14.97 11.83
N LYS A 299 10.46 -13.86 12.40
CA LYS A 299 10.90 -13.40 13.72
C LYS A 299 10.52 -14.36 14.83
N VAL A 300 9.32 -14.96 14.80
CA VAL A 300 8.91 -15.99 15.76
C VAL A 300 9.76 -17.25 15.59
N ALA A 301 10.02 -17.68 14.35
CA ALA A 301 10.84 -18.85 14.06
C ALA A 301 12.30 -18.65 14.51
N ASP A 302 12.88 -17.49 14.26
CA ASP A 302 14.26 -17.14 14.64
C ASP A 302 14.48 -17.11 16.18
N MET A 303 13.44 -16.74 16.90
CA MET A 303 13.49 -16.63 18.36
C MET A 303 13.06 -17.91 19.11
N SER A 304 12.84 -19.02 18.41
CA SER A 304 12.30 -20.25 19.00
C SER A 304 12.84 -21.51 18.36
N ASP A 305 12.86 -22.61 19.15
CA ASP A 305 13.26 -23.94 18.73
C ASP A 305 12.06 -24.88 18.56
N TYR A 306 10.91 -24.35 18.11
CA TYR A 306 9.73 -25.18 17.90
C TYR A 306 9.94 -26.20 16.77
N PRO A 307 9.41 -27.43 16.93
CA PRO A 307 9.51 -28.46 15.91
C PRO A 307 8.87 -28.02 14.59
N ALA A 308 9.44 -28.51 13.47
CA ALA A 308 8.91 -28.25 12.13
C ALA A 308 7.41 -28.59 12.04
N GLY A 309 6.63 -27.69 11.45
CA GLY A 309 5.18 -27.78 11.33
C GLY A 309 4.39 -27.24 12.53
N LYS A 310 5.04 -26.79 13.62
CA LYS A 310 4.35 -26.11 14.71
C LYS A 310 4.25 -24.61 14.52
N ILE A 311 5.17 -24.02 13.74
CA ILE A 311 5.14 -22.61 13.31
C ILE A 311 5.00 -22.63 11.80
N ILE A 312 3.90 -22.09 11.25
CA ILE A 312 3.60 -22.18 9.82
C ILE A 312 3.07 -20.87 9.22
N ARG A 313 3.51 -20.61 7.99
CA ARG A 313 2.91 -19.64 7.08
C ARG A 313 1.82 -20.33 6.27
N TYR A 314 0.59 -19.94 6.46
CA TYR A 314 -0.55 -20.41 5.65
C TYR A 314 -0.89 -19.41 4.56
N GLY A 315 -0.75 -19.82 3.30
CA GLY A 315 -0.87 -18.98 2.12
C GLY A 315 0.46 -18.77 1.40
N TYR A 316 0.51 -17.84 0.47
CA TYR A 316 1.68 -17.59 -0.37
C TYR A 316 2.65 -16.63 0.30
N PRO A 317 3.90 -17.01 0.59
CA PRO A 317 4.90 -16.11 1.13
C PRO A 317 5.53 -15.26 0.00
N ARG A 318 6.05 -14.09 0.36
CA ARG A 318 6.76 -13.17 -0.54
C ARG A 318 8.26 -13.21 -0.35
N VAL A 319 8.68 -13.41 0.89
CA VAL A 319 10.10 -13.40 1.24
C VAL A 319 10.77 -14.66 0.71
N LYS A 320 11.89 -14.50 0.01
CA LYS A 320 12.63 -15.61 -0.62
C LYS A 320 13.00 -16.69 0.39
N GLU A 321 13.39 -16.32 1.59
CA GLU A 321 13.73 -17.24 2.67
C GLU A 321 12.57 -18.21 2.99
N LEU A 322 11.33 -17.74 2.98
CA LEU A 322 10.15 -18.58 3.17
C LEU A 322 9.79 -19.39 1.93
N LEU A 323 10.02 -18.84 0.73
CA LEU A 323 9.82 -19.59 -0.53
C LEU A 323 10.75 -20.78 -0.61
N ASP A 324 11.98 -20.64 -0.14
CA ASP A 324 13.01 -21.69 -0.12
C ASP A 324 12.88 -22.63 1.10
N SER A 325 12.11 -22.25 2.12
CA SER A 325 11.93 -23.04 3.33
C SER A 325 11.13 -24.32 3.09
N LYS A 326 11.61 -25.43 3.61
CA LYS A 326 10.94 -26.75 3.58
C LYS A 326 10.01 -26.99 4.76
N THR A 327 10.03 -26.13 5.79
CA THR A 327 9.39 -26.37 7.08
C THR A 327 8.45 -25.29 7.55
N LEU A 328 8.65 -24.05 7.11
CA LEU A 328 7.91 -22.90 7.62
C LEU A 328 6.64 -22.58 6.83
N THR A 329 6.48 -23.07 5.60
CA THR A 329 5.24 -22.89 4.85
C THR A 329 4.42 -24.17 4.88
N SER A 330 3.10 -24.04 4.99
CA SER A 330 2.19 -25.21 5.04
C SER A 330 2.37 -26.13 3.83
N TYR A 331 2.44 -25.55 2.66
CA TYR A 331 2.61 -26.27 1.40
C TYR A 331 3.95 -27.02 1.33
N SER A 332 5.06 -26.35 1.59
CA SER A 332 6.39 -26.98 1.51
C SER A 332 6.57 -28.05 2.58
N TYR A 333 6.02 -27.84 3.78
CA TYR A 333 6.05 -28.83 4.85
C TYR A 333 5.29 -30.10 4.47
N VAL A 334 4.07 -29.97 3.95
CA VAL A 334 3.24 -31.12 3.53
C VAL A 334 3.95 -31.90 2.42
N LEU A 335 4.52 -31.22 1.43
CA LEU A 335 5.29 -31.89 0.36
C LEU A 335 6.52 -32.61 0.90
N ASN A 336 7.23 -32.00 1.84
CA ASN A 336 8.42 -32.62 2.46
C ASN A 336 8.06 -33.88 3.28
N LYS A 337 6.92 -33.85 3.97
CA LYS A 337 6.42 -35.00 4.75
C LYS A 337 5.78 -36.09 3.90
N ARG A 338 5.42 -35.81 2.66
CA ARG A 338 4.73 -36.74 1.73
C ARG A 338 5.48 -36.85 0.40
N PRO A 339 6.75 -37.33 0.41
CA PRO A 339 7.59 -37.32 -0.80
C PRO A 339 7.00 -38.14 -1.95
N GLN A 340 6.31 -39.24 -1.66
CA GLN A 340 5.65 -40.05 -2.69
C GLN A 340 4.53 -39.29 -3.42
N LEU A 341 3.74 -38.51 -2.68
CA LEU A 341 2.67 -37.68 -3.26
C LEU A 341 3.25 -36.55 -4.10
N ALA A 342 4.34 -35.95 -3.62
CA ALA A 342 5.08 -34.90 -4.35
C ALA A 342 5.69 -35.42 -5.65
N GLU A 343 6.21 -36.68 -5.66
CA GLU A 343 6.78 -37.31 -6.85
C GLU A 343 5.68 -37.62 -7.87
N GLN A 344 4.61 -38.32 -7.46
CA GLN A 344 3.45 -38.60 -8.32
C GLN A 344 2.91 -37.31 -8.97
N TYR A 345 2.86 -36.25 -8.22
CA TYR A 345 2.41 -34.96 -8.72
C TYR A 345 3.36 -34.40 -9.80
N ARG A 346 4.69 -34.45 -9.57
CA ARG A 346 5.70 -34.02 -10.54
C ARG A 346 5.65 -34.84 -11.81
N GLU A 347 5.56 -36.17 -11.69
CA GLU A 347 5.45 -37.08 -12.83
C GLU A 347 4.22 -36.79 -13.70
N LEU A 348 3.07 -36.60 -13.09
CA LEU A 348 1.83 -36.24 -13.80
C LEU A 348 1.95 -34.92 -14.55
N ILE A 349 2.58 -33.90 -13.94
CA ILE A 349 2.85 -32.62 -14.61
C ILE A 349 3.76 -32.82 -15.82
N GLU A 350 4.86 -33.55 -15.67
CA GLU A 350 5.79 -33.82 -16.77
C GLU A 350 5.12 -34.62 -17.89
N ARG A 351 4.28 -35.60 -17.56
CA ARG A 351 3.47 -36.31 -18.53
C ARG A 351 2.49 -35.39 -19.24
N LYS A 352 1.83 -34.47 -18.52
CA LYS A 352 0.90 -33.50 -19.09
C LYS A 352 1.61 -32.52 -20.06
N LYS A 353 2.85 -32.08 -19.74
CA LYS A 353 3.64 -31.18 -20.61
C LYS A 353 3.95 -31.84 -21.97
N LYS A 354 4.18 -33.14 -21.99
CA LYS A 354 4.50 -33.91 -23.22
C LYS A 354 3.31 -34.15 -24.15
N LEU A 355 2.08 -33.95 -23.69
CA LEU A 355 0.86 -34.18 -24.47
C LEU A 355 0.40 -32.93 -25.21
N ARG A 356 -0.12 -33.13 -26.46
CA ARG A 356 -0.76 -32.03 -27.22
C ARG A 356 -2.00 -31.52 -26.48
N ARG A 357 -2.36 -30.21 -26.69
CA ARG A 357 -3.46 -29.54 -25.97
C ARG A 357 -4.82 -30.27 -26.06
N ASN A 358 -5.13 -30.92 -27.18
CA ASN A 358 -6.40 -31.63 -27.43
C ASN A 358 -6.36 -33.11 -27.14
N ASP A 359 -5.34 -33.63 -26.47
CA ASP A 359 -5.23 -35.05 -26.15
C ASP A 359 -6.20 -35.43 -25.02
N ILE A 360 -7.03 -36.45 -25.26
CA ILE A 360 -8.02 -36.94 -24.28
C ILE A 360 -7.33 -37.39 -22.98
N LYS A 361 -6.10 -37.88 -23.04
CA LYS A 361 -5.30 -38.24 -21.87
C LYS A 361 -5.02 -37.09 -20.93
N ARG A 362 -5.06 -35.80 -21.40
CA ARG A 362 -4.95 -34.64 -20.52
C ARG A 362 -6.11 -34.55 -19.55
N THR A 363 -7.32 -34.95 -19.95
CA THR A 363 -8.50 -34.95 -19.08
C THR A 363 -8.34 -35.94 -17.93
N GLU A 364 -7.80 -37.13 -18.21
CA GLU A 364 -7.51 -38.15 -17.18
C GLU A 364 -6.43 -37.64 -16.22
N ILE A 365 -5.32 -37.15 -16.76
CA ILE A 365 -4.23 -36.61 -15.94
C ILE A 365 -4.74 -35.44 -15.09
N ASN A 366 -5.61 -34.56 -15.61
CA ASN A 366 -6.21 -33.48 -14.83
C ASN A 366 -7.08 -33.99 -13.68
N LYS A 367 -7.82 -35.10 -13.86
CA LYS A 367 -8.59 -35.73 -12.77
C LYS A 367 -7.65 -36.24 -11.67
N GLU A 368 -6.56 -36.95 -12.06
CA GLU A 368 -5.56 -37.41 -11.09
C GLU A 368 -4.87 -36.27 -10.37
N LEU A 369 -4.46 -35.24 -11.09
CA LEU A 369 -3.88 -34.03 -10.50
C LEU A 369 -4.84 -33.35 -9.51
N ASN A 370 -6.13 -33.24 -9.86
CA ASN A 370 -7.14 -32.67 -8.96
C ASN A 370 -7.35 -33.52 -7.69
N ALA A 371 -7.30 -34.84 -7.79
CA ALA A 371 -7.38 -35.71 -6.64
C ALA A 371 -6.19 -35.54 -5.70
N ILE A 372 -4.97 -35.43 -6.26
CA ILE A 372 -3.76 -35.15 -5.46
C ILE A 372 -3.86 -33.77 -4.82
N ARG A 373 -4.32 -32.76 -5.54
CA ARG A 373 -4.51 -31.40 -5.01
C ARG A 373 -5.47 -31.36 -3.83
N SER A 374 -6.61 -32.04 -3.95
CA SER A 374 -7.57 -32.12 -2.85
C SER A 374 -6.92 -32.72 -1.60
N ARG A 375 -6.15 -33.80 -1.75
CA ARG A 375 -5.42 -34.42 -0.64
C ARG A 375 -4.38 -33.46 -0.03
N LEU A 376 -3.62 -32.74 -0.86
CA LEU A 376 -2.65 -31.77 -0.35
C LEU A 376 -3.32 -30.66 0.44
N LEU A 377 -4.43 -30.12 -0.05
CA LEU A 377 -5.22 -29.11 0.65
C LEU A 377 -5.78 -29.66 1.98
N ASP A 378 -6.23 -30.91 2.02
CA ASP A 378 -6.73 -31.52 3.24
C ASP A 378 -5.61 -31.70 4.28
N TYR A 379 -4.40 -32.11 3.85
CA TYR A 379 -3.24 -32.17 4.74
C TYR A 379 -2.78 -30.79 5.21
N GLU A 380 -2.89 -29.75 4.36
CA GLU A 380 -2.60 -28.37 4.81
C GLU A 380 -3.61 -27.92 5.89
N LYS A 381 -4.90 -28.27 5.74
CA LYS A 381 -5.93 -27.97 6.76
C LYS A 381 -5.68 -28.71 8.07
N GLU A 382 -5.32 -29.98 8.01
CA GLU A 382 -4.92 -30.75 9.18
C GLU A 382 -3.74 -30.08 9.89
N LEU A 383 -2.70 -29.71 9.13
CA LEU A 383 -1.52 -29.05 9.66
C LEU A 383 -1.90 -27.71 10.35
N VAL A 384 -2.77 -26.91 9.74
CA VAL A 384 -3.28 -25.67 10.35
C VAL A 384 -3.99 -25.96 11.67
N GLY A 385 -4.74 -27.08 11.76
CA GLY A 385 -5.40 -27.52 12.99
C GLY A 385 -4.42 -27.91 14.10
N GLU A 386 -3.25 -28.45 13.75
CA GLU A 386 -2.23 -28.95 14.68
C GLU A 386 -1.13 -27.94 15.01
N ALA A 387 -0.99 -26.90 14.21
CA ALA A 387 0.02 -25.88 14.39
C ALA A 387 -0.24 -25.05 15.65
N ALA A 388 0.83 -24.73 16.37
CA ALA A 388 0.78 -23.88 17.55
C ALA A 388 0.72 -22.40 17.18
N PHE A 389 1.49 -22.02 16.12
CA PHE A 389 1.48 -20.67 15.56
C PHE A 389 1.14 -20.73 14.07
N VAL A 390 0.09 -20.01 13.68
CA VAL A 390 -0.34 -19.87 12.29
C VAL A 390 -0.28 -18.40 11.89
N ALA A 391 0.48 -18.08 10.83
CA ALA A 391 0.54 -16.74 10.27
C ALA A 391 -0.10 -16.71 8.87
N THR A 392 -1.04 -15.79 8.64
CA THR A 392 -1.73 -15.66 7.36
C THR A 392 -2.27 -14.23 7.16
N THR A 393 -2.67 -13.88 5.92
CA THR A 393 -3.33 -12.59 5.68
C THR A 393 -4.80 -12.63 6.12
N VAL A 394 -5.34 -11.47 6.51
CA VAL A 394 -6.76 -11.36 6.88
C VAL A 394 -7.68 -11.72 5.71
N SER A 395 -7.30 -11.38 4.48
CA SER A 395 -8.04 -11.76 3.27
C SER A 395 -8.15 -13.28 3.12
N LYS A 396 -7.04 -14.01 3.34
CA LYS A 396 -7.04 -15.47 3.33
C LYS A 396 -7.89 -16.04 4.46
N ALA A 397 -7.81 -15.46 5.66
CA ALA A 397 -8.59 -15.90 6.81
C ALA A 397 -10.10 -15.75 6.59
N VAL A 398 -10.55 -14.67 5.92
CA VAL A 398 -11.96 -14.42 5.62
C VAL A 398 -12.55 -15.48 4.69
N VAL A 399 -11.78 -15.98 3.71
CA VAL A 399 -12.30 -16.89 2.68
C VAL A 399 -12.03 -18.36 2.96
N ASP A 400 -11.04 -18.69 3.76
CA ASP A 400 -10.60 -20.08 3.94
C ASP A 400 -11.15 -20.73 5.22
N LYS A 401 -11.91 -21.81 5.05
CA LYS A 401 -12.52 -22.58 6.13
C LYS A 401 -11.51 -23.13 7.14
N ALA A 402 -10.28 -23.39 6.70
CA ALA A 402 -9.22 -23.86 7.60
C ALA A 402 -8.88 -22.82 8.69
N ILE A 403 -9.22 -21.55 8.50
CA ILE A 403 -9.01 -20.50 9.50
C ILE A 403 -10.33 -20.07 10.14
N TYR A 404 -11.33 -19.61 9.35
CA TYR A 404 -12.51 -18.96 9.95
C TYR A 404 -13.43 -19.92 10.73
N GLN A 405 -13.30 -21.22 10.56
CA GLN A 405 -14.03 -22.23 11.35
C GLN A 405 -13.30 -22.65 12.63
N GLN A 406 -12.12 -22.11 12.89
CA GLN A 406 -11.35 -22.41 14.08
C GLN A 406 -11.34 -21.24 15.06
N LYS A 407 -11.04 -21.55 16.32
CA LYS A 407 -10.76 -20.55 17.35
C LYS A 407 -9.35 -20.76 17.87
N PHE A 408 -8.69 -19.66 18.18
CA PHE A 408 -7.34 -19.62 18.71
C PHE A 408 -7.35 -18.98 20.10
N ASP A 409 -6.44 -19.40 20.96
CA ASP A 409 -6.41 -18.87 22.32
C ASP A 409 -6.01 -17.39 22.32
N MET A 410 -5.07 -17.03 21.44
CA MET A 410 -4.72 -15.63 21.15
C MET A 410 -4.80 -15.35 19.63
N VAL A 411 -5.31 -14.17 19.28
CA VAL A 411 -5.20 -13.62 17.92
C VAL A 411 -4.43 -12.31 17.97
N ILE A 412 -3.38 -12.22 17.16
CA ILE A 412 -2.56 -11.02 16.99
C ILE A 412 -2.84 -10.43 15.62
N PHE A 413 -3.18 -9.15 15.54
CA PHE A 413 -3.43 -8.44 14.30
C PHE A 413 -2.40 -7.32 14.12
N ASP A 414 -1.55 -7.42 13.12
CA ASP A 414 -0.54 -6.40 12.81
C ASP A 414 -0.97 -5.49 11.65
N GLU A 415 -0.40 -4.29 11.58
CA GLU A 415 -0.74 -3.23 10.61
C GLU A 415 -2.24 -2.89 10.59
N ALA A 416 -2.85 -2.81 11.78
CA ALA A 416 -4.29 -2.66 11.95
C ALA A 416 -4.86 -1.35 11.38
N SER A 417 -4.08 -0.29 11.23
CA SER A 417 -4.52 0.96 10.60
C SER A 417 -4.89 0.80 9.12
N MET A 418 -4.35 -0.21 8.45
CA MET A 418 -4.60 -0.49 7.03
C MET A 418 -5.83 -1.39 6.78
N ALA A 419 -6.40 -1.98 7.82
CA ALA A 419 -7.53 -2.89 7.69
C ALA A 419 -8.86 -2.18 7.99
N TYR A 420 -9.93 -2.61 7.34
CA TYR A 420 -11.26 -2.17 7.69
C TYR A 420 -11.66 -2.64 9.08
N VAL A 421 -12.37 -1.81 9.82
CA VAL A 421 -12.90 -2.16 11.15
C VAL A 421 -13.58 -3.54 11.17
N PRO A 422 -14.46 -3.91 10.20
CA PRO A 422 -15.07 -5.24 10.18
C PRO A 422 -14.08 -6.38 10.00
N GLN A 423 -12.94 -6.19 9.32
CA GLN A 423 -11.90 -7.23 9.23
C GLN A 423 -11.25 -7.49 10.60
N ILE A 424 -11.04 -6.43 11.37
CA ILE A 424 -10.42 -6.54 12.70
C ILE A 424 -11.42 -7.13 13.71
N VAL A 425 -12.69 -6.75 13.63
CA VAL A 425 -13.75 -7.37 14.45
C VAL A 425 -13.94 -8.84 14.11
N PHE A 426 -13.86 -9.22 12.83
CA PHE A 426 -13.84 -10.63 12.42
C PHE A 426 -12.65 -11.37 13.05
N ALA A 427 -11.44 -10.80 12.94
CA ALA A 427 -10.24 -11.39 13.57
C ALA A 427 -10.40 -11.56 15.07
N ALA A 428 -10.91 -10.55 15.77
CA ALA A 428 -11.21 -10.62 17.19
C ALA A 428 -12.26 -11.71 17.51
N GLY A 429 -13.17 -11.98 16.58
CA GLY A 429 -14.12 -13.08 16.67
C GLY A 429 -13.48 -14.46 16.66
N LEU A 430 -12.27 -14.63 16.18
CA LEU A 430 -11.53 -15.89 16.20
C LEU A 430 -10.77 -16.13 17.52
N ALA A 431 -10.63 -15.10 18.36
CA ALA A 431 -9.93 -15.20 19.65
C ALA A 431 -10.85 -15.79 20.74
N LYS A 432 -10.30 -16.70 21.56
CA LYS A 432 -10.96 -17.23 22.75
C LYS A 432 -10.67 -16.39 24.00
N GLU A 433 -9.40 -16.04 24.24
CA GLU A 433 -8.94 -15.42 25.47
C GLU A 433 -8.38 -14.01 25.24
N HIS A 434 -7.49 -13.86 24.24
CA HIS A 434 -6.76 -12.61 24.04
C HIS A 434 -6.78 -12.17 22.58
N PHE A 435 -7.01 -10.87 22.37
CA PHE A 435 -6.87 -10.20 21.09
C PHE A 435 -5.88 -9.05 21.22
N CYS A 436 -4.77 -9.13 20.49
CA CYS A 436 -3.73 -8.11 20.47
C CYS A 436 -3.72 -7.41 19.10
N CYS A 437 -3.92 -6.10 19.08
CA CYS A 437 -4.03 -5.27 17.89
C CYS A 437 -2.84 -4.31 17.82
N LEU A 438 -1.95 -4.52 16.84
CA LEU A 438 -0.77 -3.67 16.62
C LEU A 438 -0.97 -2.78 15.40
N GLY A 439 -0.43 -1.57 15.45
CA GLY A 439 -0.46 -0.67 14.31
C GLY A 439 0.00 0.74 14.65
N ASP A 440 -0.12 1.61 13.65
CA ASP A 440 0.20 3.02 13.79
C ASP A 440 -0.79 3.88 13.03
N PHE A 441 -1.73 4.50 13.73
CA PHE A 441 -2.74 5.37 13.13
C PHE A 441 -2.21 6.73 12.64
N ARG A 442 -0.92 7.00 12.82
CA ARG A 442 -0.20 8.14 12.21
C ARG A 442 0.46 7.77 10.88
N GLN A 443 0.35 6.51 10.46
CA GLN A 443 0.74 6.01 9.14
C GLN A 443 -0.49 5.84 8.22
N LEU A 444 -0.35 5.07 7.14
CA LEU A 444 -1.40 4.96 6.12
C LEU A 444 -2.68 4.29 6.65
N PRO A 445 -3.86 4.83 6.32
CA PRO A 445 -5.14 4.21 6.60
C PRO A 445 -5.52 3.16 5.56
N ALA A 446 -6.61 2.44 5.79
CA ALA A 446 -7.24 1.57 4.82
C ALA A 446 -7.64 2.33 3.54
N ILE A 447 -7.44 1.70 2.39
CA ILE A 447 -7.81 2.27 1.08
C ILE A 447 -9.30 2.04 0.84
N VAL A 448 -10.08 3.12 0.71
CA VAL A 448 -11.50 3.13 0.39
C VAL A 448 -11.71 3.85 -0.92
N GLN A 449 -12.29 3.16 -1.91
CA GLN A 449 -12.50 3.71 -3.25
C GLN A 449 -13.73 4.62 -3.31
N ASN A 450 -14.77 4.31 -2.54
CA ASN A 450 -15.96 5.16 -2.46
C ASN A 450 -15.66 6.45 -1.69
N PRO A 451 -15.65 7.62 -2.34
CA PRO A 451 -15.30 8.88 -1.69
C PRO A 451 -16.34 9.32 -0.65
N GLU A 452 -17.57 8.83 -0.74
CA GLU A 452 -18.67 9.17 0.15
C GLU A 452 -18.77 8.29 1.40
N ASP A 453 -18.00 7.17 1.46
CA ASP A 453 -18.04 6.30 2.63
C ASP A 453 -17.33 6.93 3.83
N ALA A 454 -18.09 7.21 4.87
CA ALA A 454 -17.58 7.80 6.12
C ALA A 454 -17.21 6.74 7.18
N PHE A 455 -17.58 5.46 6.97
CA PHE A 455 -17.38 4.42 7.97
C PHE A 455 -16.16 3.57 7.71
N LEU A 456 -15.95 3.12 6.47
CA LEU A 456 -14.80 2.31 6.11
C LEU A 456 -13.49 3.11 6.13
N LYS A 457 -13.56 4.44 5.98
CA LYS A 457 -12.38 5.33 6.11
C LYS A 457 -11.81 5.42 7.52
N LYS A 458 -12.63 5.10 8.54
CA LYS A 458 -12.16 5.09 9.92
C LYS A 458 -11.36 3.83 10.19
N ASP A 459 -10.16 4.01 10.69
CA ASP A 459 -9.39 2.88 11.22
C ASP A 459 -9.91 2.44 12.60
N ILE A 460 -9.42 1.32 13.09
CA ILE A 460 -9.86 0.74 14.35
C ILE A 460 -9.50 1.62 15.57
N PHE A 461 -8.41 2.37 15.51
CA PHE A 461 -7.97 3.27 16.58
C PHE A 461 -8.90 4.47 16.69
N GLU A 462 -9.33 5.05 15.55
CA GLU A 462 -10.36 6.10 15.54
C GLU A 462 -11.71 5.54 15.97
N TYR A 463 -12.07 4.35 15.50
CA TYR A 463 -13.34 3.72 15.81
C TYR A 463 -13.49 3.45 17.30
N THR A 464 -12.47 2.93 17.97
CA THR A 464 -12.46 2.63 19.41
C THR A 464 -12.27 3.86 20.31
N GLY A 465 -11.94 5.02 19.73
CA GLY A 465 -11.71 6.27 20.46
C GLY A 465 -10.27 6.45 20.94
N ILE A 466 -9.35 5.56 20.57
CA ILE A 466 -7.93 5.64 20.93
C ILE A 466 -7.30 6.91 20.35
N THR A 467 -7.54 7.20 19.06
CA THR A 467 -7.04 8.42 18.41
C THR A 467 -7.48 9.68 19.16
N TYR A 468 -8.77 9.75 19.54
CA TYR A 468 -9.30 10.86 20.32
C TYR A 468 -8.64 10.97 21.71
N ALA A 469 -8.43 9.86 22.41
CA ALA A 469 -7.76 9.85 23.69
C ALA A 469 -6.31 10.39 23.57
N VAL A 470 -5.55 9.94 22.56
CA VAL A 470 -4.18 10.38 22.32
C VAL A 470 -4.11 11.87 21.97
N GLU A 471 -5.04 12.39 21.17
CA GLU A 471 -5.09 13.80 20.75
C GLU A 471 -5.45 14.76 21.88
N ASN A 472 -6.10 14.28 22.92
CA ASN A 472 -6.48 15.07 24.10
C ASN A 472 -5.63 14.75 25.34
N ASP A 473 -4.53 14.03 25.20
CA ASP A 473 -3.66 13.57 26.30
C ASP A 473 -4.36 12.73 27.37
N TYR A 474 -5.42 12.03 27.00
CA TYR A 474 -6.14 11.09 27.85
C TYR A 474 -5.53 9.69 27.78
N GLY A 475 -5.75 8.89 28.83
CA GLY A 475 -5.49 7.46 28.81
C GLY A 475 -6.57 6.69 28.06
N HIS A 476 -6.25 5.50 27.62
CA HIS A 476 -7.21 4.53 27.12
C HIS A 476 -6.88 3.16 27.71
N GLU A 477 -7.86 2.48 28.31
CA GLU A 477 -7.61 1.21 29.04
C GLU A 477 -6.91 0.16 28.20
N TRP A 478 -7.17 0.11 26.88
CA TRP A 478 -6.58 -0.89 26.00
C TRP A 478 -5.22 -0.48 25.42
N LEU A 479 -4.84 0.79 25.52
CA LEU A 479 -3.71 1.33 24.76
C LEU A 479 -2.39 1.21 25.53
N VAL A 480 -1.39 0.73 24.82
CA VAL A 480 0.04 0.84 25.18
C VAL A 480 0.79 1.42 23.99
N MET A 481 1.69 2.37 24.22
CA MET A 481 2.56 2.92 23.19
C MET A 481 3.97 2.39 23.34
N LEU A 482 4.58 1.99 22.24
CA LEU A 482 6.02 1.73 22.15
C LEU A 482 6.73 3.06 21.85
N ASN A 483 7.49 3.58 22.79
CA ASN A 483 8.06 4.93 22.68
C ASN A 483 9.55 4.97 22.33
N GLU A 484 10.29 3.87 22.40
CA GLU A 484 11.71 3.82 22.05
C GLU A 484 11.89 3.24 20.65
N GLN A 485 12.54 4.00 19.75
CA GLN A 485 12.83 3.57 18.40
C GLN A 485 14.29 3.13 18.21
N PHE A 486 14.49 2.17 17.29
CA PHE A 486 15.78 1.51 17.00
C PHE A 486 16.16 1.56 15.52
N ARG A 487 15.47 2.36 14.71
CA ARG A 487 15.62 2.40 13.24
C ARG A 487 16.36 3.62 12.77
N MET A 488 15.81 4.80 13.06
CA MET A 488 16.18 6.07 12.42
C MET A 488 17.33 6.75 13.15
N HIS A 489 18.10 7.53 12.41
CA HIS A 489 19.02 8.52 12.99
C HIS A 489 18.25 9.43 13.96
N PRO A 490 18.85 9.88 15.08
CA PRO A 490 18.18 10.75 16.03
C PRO A 490 17.52 11.97 15.40
N ASP A 491 18.19 12.70 14.51
CA ASP A 491 17.64 13.91 13.87
C ASP A 491 16.36 13.63 13.06
N ILE A 492 16.34 12.51 12.33
CA ILE A 492 15.13 12.06 11.62
C ILE A 492 14.02 11.73 12.62
N ALA A 493 14.37 11.01 13.67
CA ALA A 493 13.43 10.60 14.70
C ALA A 493 12.87 11.78 15.49
N ASP A 494 13.68 12.76 15.84
CA ASP A 494 13.28 13.96 16.58
C ASP A 494 12.31 14.81 15.76
N PHE A 495 12.60 15.00 14.46
CA PHE A 495 11.67 15.68 13.55
C PHE A 495 10.31 14.97 13.47
N VAL A 496 10.33 13.66 13.33
CA VAL A 496 9.11 12.84 13.27
C VAL A 496 8.38 12.84 14.62
N SER A 497 9.11 12.73 15.73
CA SER A 497 8.58 12.75 17.09
C SER A 497 7.83 14.04 17.37
N GLU A 498 8.43 15.18 17.08
CA GLU A 498 7.82 16.50 17.28
C GLU A 498 6.55 16.68 16.43
N HIS A 499 6.62 16.32 15.14
CA HIS A 499 5.57 16.71 14.20
C HIS A 499 4.44 15.70 14.01
N MET A 500 4.65 14.43 14.39
CA MET A 500 3.65 13.37 14.24
C MET A 500 3.28 12.65 15.55
N TYR A 501 4.23 12.55 16.51
CA TYR A 501 4.01 11.76 17.71
C TYR A 501 3.96 12.59 19.00
N GLY A 502 3.95 13.93 18.88
CA GLY A 502 3.79 14.85 20.01
C GLY A 502 4.95 14.77 21.02
N GLY A 503 6.18 14.59 20.53
CA GLY A 503 7.37 14.50 21.34
C GLY A 503 7.48 13.22 22.19
N ARG A 504 6.72 12.16 21.85
CA ARG A 504 6.66 10.92 22.65
C ARG A 504 7.55 9.79 22.14
N LEU A 505 8.27 9.99 21.03
CA LEU A 505 9.16 8.99 20.45
C LEU A 505 10.61 9.33 20.79
N ASP A 506 11.28 8.44 21.47
CA ASP A 506 12.67 8.59 21.89
C ASP A 506 13.59 7.67 21.07
N SER A 507 14.78 8.13 20.78
CA SER A 507 15.80 7.31 20.10
C SER A 507 16.61 6.48 21.08
N SER A 508 16.79 5.19 20.79
CA SER A 508 17.67 4.34 21.58
C SER A 508 19.14 4.77 21.44
N PRO A 509 19.86 4.97 22.52
CA PRO A 509 21.29 5.32 22.44
C PRO A 509 22.15 4.30 21.67
N ARG A 510 21.69 3.06 21.57
CA ARG A 510 22.43 1.95 20.95
C ARG A 510 22.63 2.08 19.45
N ILE A 511 21.82 2.88 18.77
CA ILE A 511 21.86 2.97 17.30
C ILE A 511 22.59 4.21 16.78
N THR A 512 22.84 5.21 17.62
CA THR A 512 23.33 6.54 17.21
C THR A 512 24.59 6.45 16.38
N GLU A 513 25.63 5.77 16.89
CA GLU A 513 26.91 5.65 16.17
C GLU A 513 26.78 4.94 14.82
N HIS A 514 25.98 3.88 14.75
CA HIS A 514 25.77 3.14 13.51
C HIS A 514 25.00 3.98 12.47
N ARG A 515 24.02 4.77 12.91
CA ARG A 515 23.25 5.64 12.03
C ARG A 515 24.06 6.85 11.58
N GLN A 516 24.91 7.40 12.44
CA GLN A 516 25.83 8.48 12.09
C GLN A 516 26.76 8.09 10.93
N ARG A 517 27.27 6.87 10.89
CA ARG A 517 28.11 6.40 9.77
C ARG A 517 27.37 6.45 8.42
N ILE A 518 26.05 6.29 8.41
CA ILE A 518 25.26 6.44 7.20
C ILE A 518 25.08 7.92 6.86
N ALA A 519 24.87 8.78 7.86
CA ALA A 519 24.77 10.22 7.68
C ALA A 519 26.10 10.84 7.18
N ASP A 520 27.23 10.25 7.54
CA ASP A 520 28.56 10.73 7.14
C ASP A 520 28.89 10.50 5.65
N CYS A 521 28.07 9.75 4.89
CA CYS A 521 28.31 9.56 3.47
C CYS A 521 27.97 10.79 2.62
N ALA A 522 28.66 10.96 1.48
CA ALA A 522 28.29 11.95 0.48
C ALA A 522 26.94 11.61 -0.17
N PRO A 523 26.20 12.60 -0.66
CA PRO A 523 26.40 14.03 -0.48
C PRO A 523 25.96 14.50 0.91
N LEU A 524 26.37 15.71 1.31
CA LEU A 524 26.04 16.31 2.61
C LEU A 524 26.56 15.45 3.78
N ASN A 525 27.89 15.35 3.86
CA ASN A 525 28.58 14.53 4.87
C ASN A 525 28.28 15.02 6.30
N GLY A 526 27.90 14.11 7.17
CA GLY A 526 27.53 14.37 8.55
C GLY A 526 26.04 14.61 8.76
N GLU A 527 25.28 14.88 7.70
CA GLU A 527 23.89 15.26 7.78
C GLU A 527 22.92 14.09 7.54
N ALA A 528 22.00 13.87 8.46
CA ALA A 528 20.98 12.84 8.34
C ALA A 528 19.81 13.24 7.42
N MET A 529 19.59 14.54 7.25
CA MET A 529 18.54 15.09 6.40
C MET A 529 19.10 16.22 5.53
N GLY A 530 18.81 16.17 4.21
CA GLY A 530 19.26 17.18 3.27
C GLY A 530 18.32 17.40 2.12
N ILE A 531 18.44 18.54 1.44
CA ILE A 531 17.64 18.90 0.27
C ILE A 531 18.55 19.04 -0.95
N VAL A 532 18.09 18.48 -2.06
CA VAL A 532 18.61 18.76 -3.40
C VAL A 532 17.61 19.70 -4.08
N ASP A 533 17.99 20.98 -4.18
CA ASP A 533 17.13 22.04 -4.68
C ASP A 533 17.27 22.23 -6.19
N LEU A 534 16.23 21.91 -6.91
CA LEU A 534 16.16 22.01 -8.37
C LEU A 534 15.70 23.39 -8.86
N SER A 535 15.68 24.42 -8.01
CA SER A 535 15.12 25.75 -8.34
C SER A 535 15.79 26.42 -9.53
N LEU A 536 17.10 26.27 -9.69
CA LEU A 536 17.88 26.89 -10.76
C LEU A 536 18.08 25.96 -11.97
N THR A 537 17.56 24.75 -11.91
CA THR A 537 17.66 23.76 -13.01
C THR A 537 16.42 23.78 -13.89
N TYR A 538 16.55 23.27 -15.11
CA TYR A 538 15.40 23.09 -16.00
C TYR A 538 14.51 21.93 -15.53
N SER A 539 13.70 22.22 -14.53
CA SER A 539 12.82 21.25 -13.89
C SER A 539 11.36 21.56 -14.23
N VAL A 540 10.73 20.65 -14.99
CA VAL A 540 9.36 20.81 -15.50
C VAL A 540 8.55 19.56 -15.21
N CYS A 541 7.41 19.75 -14.54
CA CYS A 541 6.47 18.68 -14.25
C CYS A 541 5.37 18.60 -15.31
N ILE A 542 5.08 17.41 -15.81
CA ILE A 542 3.99 17.15 -16.75
C ILE A 542 3.01 16.14 -16.18
N ARG A 543 1.75 16.18 -16.67
CA ARG A 543 0.74 15.15 -16.37
C ARG A 543 0.76 14.07 -17.43
N THR A 544 0.62 12.85 -16.99
CA THR A 544 0.37 11.70 -17.85
C THR A 544 -1.14 11.51 -18.07
N ASN A 545 -1.52 10.69 -19.05
CA ASN A 545 -2.93 10.43 -19.38
C ASN A 545 -3.75 9.86 -18.20
N ASP A 546 -3.12 9.10 -17.32
CA ASP A 546 -3.71 8.57 -16.09
C ASP A 546 -3.76 9.58 -14.93
N GLN A 547 -3.53 10.87 -15.24
CA GLN A 547 -3.49 11.98 -14.28
C GLN A 547 -2.35 11.90 -13.24
N SER A 548 -1.41 10.99 -13.40
CA SER A 548 -0.18 10.97 -12.63
C SER A 548 0.77 12.09 -13.09
N ARG A 549 1.93 12.21 -12.45
CA ARG A 549 2.90 13.28 -12.74
C ARG A 549 4.28 12.70 -12.94
N ILE A 550 5.05 13.33 -13.83
CA ILE A 550 6.47 13.06 -14.01
C ILE A 550 7.27 14.36 -14.09
N ASN A 551 8.50 14.27 -13.64
CA ASN A 551 9.53 15.28 -13.79
C ASN A 551 10.83 14.56 -14.14
N LEU A 552 11.27 14.73 -15.40
CA LEU A 552 12.42 14.01 -15.93
C LEU A 552 13.72 14.42 -15.21
N MET A 553 13.89 15.73 -14.94
CA MET A 553 15.06 16.24 -14.22
C MET A 553 15.17 15.64 -12.82
N SER A 554 14.08 15.60 -12.05
CA SER A 554 14.11 15.02 -10.70
C SER A 554 14.33 13.50 -10.72
N ALA A 555 13.76 12.78 -11.72
CA ALA A 555 13.98 11.35 -11.88
C ALA A 555 15.48 11.02 -12.08
N MET A 556 16.10 11.74 -13.02
CA MET A 556 17.52 11.55 -13.31
C MET A 556 18.41 11.92 -12.11
N MET A 557 18.05 12.99 -11.40
CA MET A 557 18.75 13.40 -10.18
C MET A 557 18.66 12.31 -9.10
N CYS A 558 17.48 11.70 -8.90
CA CYS A 558 17.32 10.60 -7.95
C CYS A 558 18.17 9.38 -8.30
N VAL A 559 18.23 9.03 -9.59
CA VAL A 559 19.07 7.91 -10.06
C VAL A 559 20.56 8.22 -9.84
N ARG A 560 20.97 9.45 -10.14
CA ARG A 560 22.37 9.88 -9.93
C ARG A 560 22.77 9.88 -8.45
N LEU A 561 21.89 10.38 -7.58
CA LEU A 561 22.10 10.29 -6.12
C LEU A 561 22.23 8.85 -5.65
N ALA A 562 21.37 7.96 -6.17
CA ALA A 562 21.45 6.55 -5.84
C ALA A 562 22.77 5.93 -6.31
N GLU A 563 23.25 6.27 -7.49
CA GLU A 563 24.54 5.81 -8.01
C GLU A 563 25.73 6.20 -7.11
N LEU A 564 25.76 7.43 -6.62
CA LEU A 564 26.80 7.91 -5.70
C LEU A 564 26.82 7.16 -4.36
N LEU A 565 25.65 6.72 -3.90
CA LEU A 565 25.45 6.06 -2.61
C LEU A 565 25.64 4.55 -2.67
N LEU A 566 25.42 3.94 -3.84
CA LEU A 566 25.43 2.49 -4.05
C LEU A 566 26.69 1.76 -3.62
N PRO A 567 27.90 2.30 -3.77
CA PRO A 567 29.12 1.58 -3.36
C PRO A 567 29.13 1.22 -1.87
N GLN A 568 28.37 1.96 -1.07
CA GLN A 568 28.35 1.83 0.39
C GLN A 568 27.03 1.33 0.95
N PHE A 569 25.90 1.72 0.35
CA PHE A 569 24.58 1.48 0.92
C PHE A 569 23.54 1.08 -0.14
N SER A 570 22.56 0.28 0.27
CA SER A 570 21.34 0.12 -0.51
C SER A 570 20.46 1.36 -0.38
N VAL A 571 19.81 1.75 -1.49
CA VAL A 571 19.06 3.00 -1.60
C VAL A 571 17.59 2.71 -1.91
N GLY A 572 16.71 3.45 -1.25
CA GLY A 572 15.28 3.49 -1.57
C GLY A 572 14.91 4.85 -2.18
N ILE A 573 14.27 4.84 -3.34
CA ILE A 573 13.71 6.05 -3.95
C ILE A 573 12.20 6.01 -3.75
N ILE A 574 11.64 7.02 -3.13
CA ILE A 574 10.22 7.11 -2.83
C ILE A 574 9.64 8.36 -3.51
N THR A 575 8.52 8.20 -4.18
CA THR A 575 7.81 9.30 -4.82
C THR A 575 6.29 9.20 -4.59
N PRO A 576 5.54 10.31 -4.55
CA PRO A 576 4.09 10.24 -4.44
C PRO A 576 3.38 9.77 -5.72
N TYR A 577 4.07 9.74 -6.87
CA TYR A 577 3.43 9.52 -8.16
C TYR A 577 3.87 8.23 -8.84
N SER A 578 2.91 7.39 -9.22
CA SER A 578 3.17 6.09 -9.86
C SER A 578 3.89 6.22 -11.22
N ALA A 579 3.57 7.23 -12.03
CA ALA A 579 4.27 7.44 -13.30
C ALA A 579 5.75 7.80 -13.10
N GLN A 580 6.06 8.60 -12.08
CA GLN A 580 7.45 8.93 -11.72
C GLN A 580 8.21 7.69 -11.23
N SER A 581 7.58 6.89 -10.36
CA SER A 581 8.18 5.64 -9.88
C SER A 581 8.48 4.69 -11.05
N ARG A 582 7.56 4.55 -12.02
CA ARG A 582 7.81 3.75 -13.24
C ARG A 582 8.97 4.27 -14.08
N LEU A 583 9.08 5.58 -14.22
CA LEU A 583 10.18 6.20 -14.98
C LEU A 583 11.54 5.88 -14.32
N ILE A 584 11.61 6.08 -13.00
CA ILE A 584 12.83 5.78 -12.25
C ILE A 584 13.15 4.28 -12.29
N LEU A 585 12.14 3.40 -12.15
CA LEU A 585 12.34 1.95 -12.28
C LEU A 585 12.82 1.53 -13.67
N ALA A 586 12.33 2.18 -14.74
CA ALA A 586 12.79 1.90 -16.09
C ALA A 586 14.28 2.24 -16.23
N MET A 587 14.72 3.40 -15.71
CA MET A 587 16.13 3.78 -15.65
C MET A 587 16.97 2.79 -14.83
N ILE A 588 16.50 2.41 -13.66
CA ILE A 588 17.20 1.43 -12.81
C ILE A 588 17.33 0.07 -13.52
N ARG A 589 16.30 -0.39 -14.23
CA ARG A 589 16.34 -1.65 -14.99
C ARG A 589 17.38 -1.61 -16.12
N ASP A 590 17.45 -0.50 -16.84
CA ASP A 590 18.48 -0.32 -17.87
C ASP A 590 19.88 -0.38 -17.26
N LEU A 591 20.08 0.27 -16.11
CA LEU A 591 21.35 0.24 -15.38
C LEU A 591 21.67 -1.15 -14.81
N GLN A 592 20.67 -1.91 -14.35
CA GLN A 592 20.86 -3.29 -13.87
C GLN A 592 21.30 -4.25 -14.98
N GLU A 593 20.97 -3.98 -16.24
CA GLU A 593 21.47 -4.76 -17.37
C GLU A 593 22.98 -4.54 -17.60
N VAL A 594 23.51 -3.40 -17.17
CA VAL A 594 24.93 -3.04 -17.30
C VAL A 594 25.72 -3.46 -16.06
N ASP A 595 25.20 -3.19 -14.86
CA ASP A 595 25.90 -3.47 -13.60
C ASP A 595 24.93 -3.98 -12.52
N GLU A 596 25.23 -5.15 -11.97
CA GLU A 596 24.42 -5.78 -10.91
C GLU A 596 24.35 -4.96 -9.62
N LYS A 597 25.24 -4.00 -9.38
CA LYS A 597 25.18 -3.14 -8.18
C LYS A 597 23.84 -2.43 -8.06
N TYR A 598 23.18 -2.07 -9.16
CA TYR A 598 21.90 -1.39 -9.17
C TYR A 598 20.72 -2.25 -8.67
N LYS A 599 20.92 -3.56 -8.44
CA LYS A 599 19.94 -4.41 -7.74
C LYS A 599 19.73 -3.98 -6.27
N ALA A 600 20.65 -3.20 -5.73
CA ALA A 600 20.54 -2.64 -4.38
C ALA A 600 19.69 -1.36 -4.33
N VAL A 601 19.26 -0.82 -5.47
CA VAL A 601 18.31 0.31 -5.56
C VAL A 601 16.90 -0.23 -5.72
N SER A 602 15.98 0.32 -4.94
CA SER A 602 14.55 0.08 -5.08
C SER A 602 13.83 1.41 -5.25
N CYS A 603 12.80 1.45 -6.10
CA CYS A 603 11.95 2.61 -6.27
C CYS A 603 10.49 2.20 -6.21
N ALA A 604 9.69 2.94 -5.44
CA ALA A 604 8.26 2.68 -5.32
C ALA A 604 7.50 3.95 -4.88
N THR A 605 6.17 3.89 -4.97
CA THR A 605 5.35 4.90 -4.31
C THR A 605 5.35 4.70 -2.79
N VAL A 606 4.92 5.74 -2.06
CA VAL A 606 4.88 5.70 -0.59
C VAL A 606 4.09 4.51 -0.05
N HIS A 607 2.96 4.18 -0.71
CA HIS A 607 2.10 3.08 -0.27
C HIS A 607 2.79 1.72 -0.34
N GLN A 608 3.59 1.50 -1.37
CA GLN A 608 4.28 0.24 -1.58
C GLN A 608 5.56 0.09 -0.76
N PHE A 609 6.16 1.22 -0.38
CA PHE A 609 7.34 1.23 0.47
C PHE A 609 7.01 0.95 1.95
N GLN A 610 5.72 0.88 2.30
CA GLN A 610 5.30 0.58 3.67
C GLN A 610 5.77 -0.82 4.10
N GLY A 611 6.31 -0.94 5.31
CA GLY A 611 6.88 -2.20 5.83
C GLY A 611 8.36 -2.42 5.50
N SER A 612 8.92 -1.71 4.52
CA SER A 612 10.34 -1.77 4.16
C SER A 612 11.16 -0.66 4.84
N GLU A 613 12.47 -0.79 4.82
CA GLU A 613 13.42 0.23 5.30
C GLU A 613 14.74 0.14 4.54
N LYS A 614 15.45 1.25 4.43
CA LYS A 614 16.74 1.33 3.75
C LYS A 614 17.71 2.22 4.54
N PRO A 615 19.02 1.99 4.44
CA PRO A 615 20.03 2.90 4.99
C PRO A 615 19.81 4.34 4.54
N VAL A 616 19.56 4.54 3.23
CA VAL A 616 19.33 5.85 2.62
C VAL A 616 17.99 5.85 1.88
N ILE A 617 17.21 6.90 2.09
CA ILE A 617 15.98 7.20 1.34
C ILE A 617 16.16 8.50 0.57
N ILE A 618 15.83 8.47 -0.71
CA ILE A 618 15.67 9.64 -1.56
C ILE A 618 14.18 9.85 -1.79
N TYR A 619 13.64 11.01 -1.41
CA TYR A 619 12.25 11.35 -1.63
C TYR A 619 12.14 12.36 -2.78
N ASP A 620 11.53 11.94 -3.86
CA ASP A 620 11.29 12.78 -5.04
C ASP A 620 9.91 13.44 -4.94
N ALA A 621 9.88 14.76 -4.72
CA ALA A 621 8.63 15.52 -4.64
C ALA A 621 7.95 15.72 -6.01
N VAL A 622 8.68 15.62 -7.12
CA VAL A 622 8.22 15.68 -8.52
C VAL A 622 7.61 17.02 -8.92
N ASP A 623 6.71 17.56 -8.12
CA ASP A 623 5.92 18.74 -8.41
C ASP A 623 6.80 19.98 -8.64
N CYS A 624 6.57 20.61 -9.78
CA CYS A 624 7.37 21.73 -10.25
C CYS A 624 6.57 22.63 -11.18
N PHE A 625 7.24 23.59 -11.81
CA PHE A 625 6.67 24.49 -12.82
C PHE A 625 5.82 23.74 -13.86
N ARG A 626 4.86 24.41 -14.43
CA ARG A 626 3.73 23.97 -15.24
C ARG A 626 2.55 23.38 -14.44
N MET A 627 2.75 22.96 -13.21
CA MET A 627 1.61 22.62 -12.35
C MET A 627 1.10 23.88 -11.67
N ALA A 628 -0.20 24.13 -11.79
CA ALA A 628 -0.83 25.28 -11.12
C ALA A 628 -0.63 25.20 -9.59
N PHE A 629 -0.75 23.98 -9.04
CA PHE A 629 -0.54 23.69 -7.61
C PHE A 629 0.14 22.33 -7.43
N PRO A 630 0.90 22.14 -6.34
CA PRO A 630 1.37 20.83 -5.94
C PRO A 630 0.20 19.88 -5.71
N GLY A 631 0.46 18.59 -5.94
CA GLY A 631 -0.60 17.59 -5.88
C GLY A 631 -1.15 17.36 -4.47
N VAL A 632 -2.35 16.82 -4.43
CA VAL A 632 -3.07 16.52 -3.17
C VAL A 632 -2.29 15.55 -2.26
N LEU A 633 -1.44 14.70 -2.82
CA LEU A 633 -0.59 13.78 -2.06
C LEU A 633 0.45 14.51 -1.21
N LEU A 634 0.87 15.72 -1.60
CA LEU A 634 1.77 16.57 -0.84
C LEU A 634 1.04 17.60 0.02
N THR A 635 -0.21 17.95 -0.32
CA THR A 635 -0.86 19.18 0.21
C THR A 635 -2.18 18.94 0.90
N SER A 636 -2.77 17.74 0.84
CA SER A 636 -4.07 17.47 1.44
C SER A 636 -4.01 17.49 2.97
N LYS A 637 -4.81 18.39 3.57
CA LYS A 637 -5.08 18.40 5.02
C LYS A 637 -6.20 17.42 5.41
N LYS A 638 -6.98 16.97 4.44
CA LYS A 638 -8.12 16.07 4.70
C LYS A 638 -7.60 14.78 5.32
N ASP A 639 -8.16 14.42 6.48
CA ASP A 639 -7.81 13.23 7.24
C ASP A 639 -6.30 13.09 7.52
N ASN A 640 -5.58 14.20 7.52
CA ASN A 640 -4.12 14.27 7.68
C ASN A 640 -3.33 13.47 6.64
N ALA A 641 -3.90 13.26 5.45
CA ALA A 641 -3.39 12.31 4.45
C ALA A 641 -1.96 12.63 3.98
N ALA A 642 -1.68 13.89 3.63
CA ALA A 642 -0.34 14.26 3.17
C ALA A 642 0.73 14.07 4.26
N ASN A 643 0.40 14.39 5.52
CA ASN A 643 1.33 14.17 6.64
C ASN A 643 1.59 12.69 6.89
N ARG A 644 0.55 11.84 6.82
CA ARG A 644 0.70 10.38 6.96
C ARG A 644 1.59 9.80 5.85
N LEU A 645 1.39 10.25 4.60
CA LEU A 645 2.24 9.84 3.47
C LEU A 645 3.69 10.25 3.67
N PHE A 646 3.95 11.52 3.99
CA PHE A 646 5.31 12.01 4.19
C PHE A 646 5.97 11.36 5.42
N ASN A 647 5.22 11.13 6.51
CA ASN A 647 5.69 10.40 7.69
C ASN A 647 6.16 8.98 7.32
N VAL A 648 5.36 8.26 6.53
CA VAL A 648 5.75 6.92 6.07
C VAL A 648 7.04 6.99 5.26
N ALA A 649 7.16 7.90 4.30
CA ALA A 649 8.34 8.01 3.45
C ALA A 649 9.61 8.34 4.27
N LEU A 650 9.53 9.36 5.12
CA LEU A 650 10.66 9.80 5.95
C LEU A 650 11.14 8.70 6.90
N THR A 651 10.20 7.99 7.53
CA THR A 651 10.50 6.95 8.51
C THR A 651 10.98 5.62 7.90
N ARG A 652 11.15 5.54 6.57
CA ARG A 652 11.85 4.42 5.91
C ARG A 652 13.36 4.55 5.99
N ALA A 653 13.88 5.77 6.19
CA ALA A 653 15.32 6.02 6.29
C ALA A 653 15.89 5.52 7.63
N GLN A 654 17.00 4.82 7.55
CA GLN A 654 17.74 4.42 8.74
C GLN A 654 18.72 5.52 9.16
N GLY A 655 19.53 6.05 8.23
CA GLY A 655 20.57 7.01 8.56
C GLY A 655 20.57 8.29 7.74
N LYS A 656 20.07 8.26 6.50
CA LYS A 656 20.06 9.46 5.65
C LYS A 656 18.77 9.58 4.85
N PHE A 657 18.22 10.78 4.80
CA PHE A 657 17.05 11.15 4.02
C PHE A 657 17.39 12.36 3.13
N LEU A 658 17.26 12.19 1.82
CA LEU A 658 17.51 13.25 0.83
C LEU A 658 16.18 13.61 0.16
N LEU A 659 15.80 14.88 0.22
CA LEU A 659 14.59 15.43 -0.37
C LEU A 659 14.93 16.15 -1.68
N VAL A 660 14.49 15.62 -2.81
CA VAL A 660 14.64 16.26 -4.14
C VAL A 660 13.39 17.08 -4.43
N ALA A 661 13.52 18.38 -4.56
CA ALA A 661 12.41 19.30 -4.76
C ALA A 661 12.85 20.60 -5.46
N ASN A 662 11.91 21.29 -6.12
CA ASN A 662 12.12 22.65 -6.57
C ASN A 662 11.55 23.61 -5.51
N LEU A 663 12.41 24.18 -4.67
CA LEU A 663 12.01 25.01 -3.54
C LEU A 663 11.34 26.32 -3.97
N ASP A 664 11.82 26.98 -5.04
CA ASP A 664 11.24 28.22 -5.54
C ASP A 664 9.77 28.01 -5.93
N TYR A 665 9.48 26.95 -6.68
CA TYR A 665 8.11 26.56 -6.99
C TYR A 665 7.29 26.29 -5.73
N MET A 666 7.80 25.46 -4.81
CA MET A 666 7.07 25.06 -3.60
C MET A 666 6.72 26.24 -2.71
N PHE A 667 7.66 27.19 -2.53
CA PHE A 667 7.40 28.38 -1.69
C PHE A 667 6.49 29.41 -2.34
N ARG A 668 6.50 29.53 -3.67
CA ARG A 668 5.57 30.43 -4.40
C ARG A 668 4.11 29.94 -4.33
N LYS A 669 3.86 28.66 -4.12
CA LYS A 669 2.50 28.07 -4.14
C LYS A 669 1.73 28.15 -2.84
N ASN A 670 2.24 28.85 -1.83
CA ASN A 670 1.56 29.09 -0.56
C ASN A 670 0.96 27.80 0.08
N ILE A 671 1.74 26.73 0.09
CA ILE A 671 1.38 25.47 0.74
C ILE A 671 1.25 25.71 2.25
N SER A 672 0.31 25.03 2.90
CA SER A 672 0.11 25.18 4.34
C SER A 672 1.37 24.90 5.15
N LYS A 673 1.70 25.81 6.05
CA LYS A 673 2.85 25.69 6.95
C LYS A 673 2.73 24.57 7.99
N ASP A 674 1.50 24.09 8.23
CA ASP A 674 1.25 23.03 9.21
C ASP A 674 1.59 21.63 8.67
N LEU A 675 1.75 21.50 7.35
CA LEU A 675 2.09 20.24 6.74
C LEU A 675 3.53 19.84 7.07
N MET A 676 3.72 18.57 7.43
CA MET A 676 5.02 17.99 7.76
C MET A 676 6.02 18.16 6.61
N PHE A 677 5.59 17.97 5.36
CA PHE A 677 6.39 18.24 4.17
C PHE A 677 6.88 19.70 4.12
N THR A 678 5.98 20.67 4.34
CA THR A 678 6.35 22.09 4.34
C THR A 678 7.28 22.45 5.49
N LYS A 679 7.12 21.81 6.64
CA LYS A 679 8.02 21.96 7.78
C LYS A 679 9.41 21.43 7.43
N ALA A 680 9.51 20.25 6.81
CA ALA A 680 10.78 19.70 6.34
C ALA A 680 11.49 20.63 5.35
N LEU A 681 10.77 21.17 4.34
CA LEU A 681 11.34 22.16 3.40
C LEU A 681 11.90 23.41 4.08
N ARG A 682 11.43 23.74 5.27
CA ARG A 682 11.83 24.97 6.02
C ARG A 682 12.86 24.72 7.11
N SER A 683 12.87 23.54 7.70
CA SER A 683 13.72 23.22 8.84
C SER A 683 15.01 22.49 8.45
N ILE A 684 15.08 21.92 7.23
CA ILE A 684 16.32 21.35 6.71
C ILE A 684 17.14 22.48 6.10
N ASP A 685 18.23 22.84 6.77
CA ASP A 685 19.10 23.92 6.34
C ASP A 685 20.13 23.46 5.30
N GLU A 686 20.57 22.20 5.37
CA GLU A 686 21.60 21.63 4.50
C GLU A 686 21.07 21.32 3.10
N ARG A 687 21.69 21.94 2.09
CA ARG A 687 21.20 21.92 0.69
C ARG A 687 22.34 21.77 -0.28
N ILE A 688 22.01 21.14 -1.39
CA ILE A 688 22.78 21.15 -2.64
C ILE A 688 21.94 21.94 -3.64
N GLU A 689 22.46 23.04 -4.15
CA GLU A 689 21.73 23.92 -5.08
C GLU A 689 22.66 24.51 -6.15
N GLY A 690 22.08 24.91 -7.26
CA GLY A 690 22.79 25.65 -8.33
C GLY A 690 23.96 24.86 -8.90
N GLU A 691 25.15 25.50 -8.97
CA GLU A 691 26.37 24.91 -9.51
C GLU A 691 26.82 23.65 -8.76
N GLN A 692 26.59 23.58 -7.45
CA GLN A 692 26.92 22.40 -6.63
C GLN A 692 26.23 21.11 -7.11
N ILE A 693 25.06 21.22 -7.74
CA ILE A 693 24.39 20.05 -8.34
C ILE A 693 25.28 19.46 -9.43
N TYR A 694 25.88 20.28 -10.27
CA TYR A 694 26.75 19.84 -11.35
C TYR A 694 28.11 19.38 -10.83
N GLU A 695 28.71 20.10 -9.90
CA GLU A 695 29.99 19.74 -9.29
C GLU A 695 29.91 18.43 -8.50
N SER A 696 28.85 18.26 -7.69
CA SER A 696 28.71 17.10 -6.81
C SER A 696 28.06 15.90 -7.49
N LEU A 697 27.25 16.11 -8.50
CA LEU A 697 26.39 15.10 -9.11
C LEU A 697 26.63 14.94 -10.63
N GLY A 698 27.33 15.88 -11.26
CA GLY A 698 27.36 16.04 -12.72
C GLY A 698 28.40 15.20 -13.45
N THR A 699 29.50 14.82 -12.85
CA THR A 699 30.60 14.12 -13.52
C THR A 699 30.62 12.65 -13.15
N ALA A 700 30.23 11.78 -14.08
CA ALA A 700 30.66 10.39 -14.05
C ALA A 700 31.80 10.25 -15.07
N GLU A 701 33.01 10.14 -14.59
CA GLU A 701 34.17 9.68 -15.38
C GLU A 701 34.09 8.17 -15.70
N ASP A 702 32.97 7.53 -15.39
CA ASP A 702 32.79 6.11 -15.57
C ASP A 702 32.24 5.82 -16.95
N GLU A 703 33.08 5.26 -17.82
CA GLU A 703 32.73 4.84 -19.19
C GLU A 703 31.57 3.86 -19.28
N THR A 704 31.06 3.37 -18.14
CA THR A 704 30.03 2.34 -18.06
C THR A 704 28.60 2.87 -18.00
N THR A 705 28.40 4.12 -17.63
CA THR A 705 27.07 4.75 -17.66
C THR A 705 27.11 5.92 -18.63
N ASP A 706 26.46 5.78 -19.77
CA ASP A 706 26.27 6.86 -20.75
C ASP A 706 25.29 7.94 -20.24
N MET A 707 25.16 8.09 -18.92
CA MET A 707 24.39 9.16 -18.30
C MET A 707 25.33 10.22 -17.76
N PHE A 708 25.33 11.39 -18.39
CA PHE A 708 26.11 12.52 -17.92
C PHE A 708 25.25 13.76 -17.76
N LEU A 709 25.54 14.50 -16.72
CA LEU A 709 25.14 15.89 -16.54
C LEU A 709 26.36 16.72 -16.89
N GLY A 710 26.30 17.49 -17.97
CA GLY A 710 27.44 18.27 -18.41
C GLY A 710 27.08 19.72 -18.66
N ASP A 711 28.08 20.60 -18.50
CA ASP A 711 28.01 21.95 -19.04
C ASP A 711 28.25 21.90 -20.56
N ARG A 712 27.69 22.89 -21.25
CA ARG A 712 27.62 23.03 -22.71
C ARG A 712 28.99 22.91 -23.42
N ASP A 713 30.08 23.27 -22.72
CA ASP A 713 31.40 23.46 -23.29
C ASP A 713 32.43 22.32 -23.00
N GLU A 714 32.13 21.40 -22.08
CA GLU A 714 33.11 20.40 -21.62
C GLU A 714 32.94 19.00 -22.23
N VAL A 715 31.81 18.73 -22.90
CA VAL A 715 31.55 17.41 -23.51
C VAL A 715 31.30 17.57 -24.99
N ASP A 716 31.87 16.68 -25.79
CA ASP A 716 31.54 16.49 -27.22
C ASP A 716 30.09 16.01 -27.45
N SER A 717 29.15 16.66 -26.69
CA SER A 717 27.74 16.30 -26.63
C SER A 717 27.08 16.48 -27.99
N TRP A 718 27.49 17.53 -28.75
CA TRP A 718 26.97 17.79 -30.09
C TRP A 718 27.34 16.71 -31.06
N GLU A 719 28.62 16.34 -31.12
CA GLU A 719 29.11 15.28 -32.02
C GLU A 719 28.46 13.93 -31.68
N ARG A 720 28.33 13.60 -30.40
CA ARG A 720 27.62 12.39 -29.96
C ARG A 720 26.13 12.39 -30.29
N TYR A 721 25.48 13.51 -30.11
CA TYR A 721 24.07 13.69 -30.46
C TYR A 721 23.82 13.48 -31.97
N LEU A 722 24.63 14.10 -32.83
CA LEU A 722 24.55 13.90 -34.27
C LEU A 722 24.79 12.43 -34.62
N LYS A 723 25.82 11.80 -34.04
CA LYS A 723 26.17 10.41 -34.26
C LYS A 723 25.03 9.45 -33.88
N ASP A 724 24.34 9.70 -32.76
CA ASP A 724 23.17 8.90 -32.40
C ASP A 724 22.05 9.01 -33.45
N ILE A 725 21.80 10.20 -34.00
CA ILE A 725 20.83 10.40 -35.10
C ILE A 725 21.30 9.75 -36.39
N GLU A 726 22.58 9.89 -36.72
CA GLU A 726 23.18 9.27 -37.91
C GLU A 726 23.15 7.75 -37.85
N ASN A 727 23.29 7.17 -36.67
CA ASN A 727 23.24 5.72 -36.47
C ASN A 727 21.82 5.18 -36.29
N ALA A 728 20.79 6.02 -36.27
CA ALA A 728 19.42 5.59 -36.12
C ALA A 728 19.01 4.62 -37.23
N GLU A 729 18.36 3.51 -36.85
CA GLU A 729 17.90 2.46 -37.76
C GLU A 729 16.39 2.49 -38.00
N GLY A 730 15.60 2.89 -37.01
CA GLY A 730 14.14 2.83 -37.09
C GLY A 730 13.40 4.14 -36.80
N TYR A 731 13.87 4.93 -35.85
CA TYR A 731 13.05 6.02 -35.31
C TYR A 731 13.86 7.13 -34.65
N VAL A 732 13.50 8.38 -34.97
CA VAL A 732 13.97 9.58 -34.29
C VAL A 732 12.77 10.44 -33.92
N PHE A 733 12.58 10.69 -32.63
CA PHE A 733 11.55 11.60 -32.12
C PHE A 733 12.20 12.77 -31.41
N MET A 734 11.74 13.98 -31.69
CA MET A 734 12.24 15.20 -31.04
C MET A 734 11.08 16.04 -30.54
N ASP A 735 11.18 16.52 -29.29
CA ASP A 735 10.35 17.59 -28.71
C ASP A 735 11.20 18.85 -28.58
N VAL A 736 10.79 19.90 -29.23
CA VAL A 736 11.48 21.20 -29.29
C VAL A 736 10.61 22.26 -28.61
N PRO A 737 10.81 22.53 -27.32
CA PRO A 737 9.97 23.48 -26.59
C PRO A 737 10.35 24.94 -26.79
N GLY A 738 11.57 25.25 -27.24
CA GLY A 738 12.12 26.58 -27.39
C GLY A 738 12.96 26.74 -28.64
N LYS A 739 13.57 27.92 -28.79
CA LYS A 739 14.43 28.23 -29.94
C LYS A 739 15.69 27.36 -29.92
N ILE A 740 16.04 26.81 -31.05
CA ILE A 740 17.31 26.10 -31.23
C ILE A 740 18.41 27.16 -31.41
N ASP A 741 19.20 27.35 -30.37
CA ASP A 741 20.30 28.34 -30.36
C ASP A 741 21.61 27.67 -30.81
N LYS A 742 21.76 27.51 -32.10
CA LYS A 742 22.94 26.93 -32.76
C LYS A 742 23.35 27.80 -33.93
N ASP A 743 24.63 27.87 -34.22
CA ASP A 743 25.15 28.56 -35.39
C ASP A 743 24.76 27.85 -36.68
N LEU A 744 25.03 28.50 -37.82
CA LEU A 744 24.66 27.98 -39.14
C LEU A 744 25.36 26.64 -39.47
N ASN A 745 26.62 26.45 -39.02
CA ASN A 745 27.34 25.20 -39.27
C ASN A 745 26.72 24.05 -38.51
N ALA A 746 26.46 24.22 -37.25
CA ALA A 746 25.80 23.20 -36.38
C ALA A 746 24.38 22.86 -36.91
N LEU A 747 23.63 23.85 -37.42
CA LEU A 747 22.33 23.59 -38.04
C LEU A 747 22.43 22.82 -39.36
N GLU A 748 23.48 23.03 -40.16
CA GLU A 748 23.73 22.24 -41.35
C GLU A 748 24.17 20.80 -41.01
N GLU A 749 24.97 20.60 -39.99
CA GLU A 749 25.31 19.26 -39.47
C GLU A 749 24.06 18.50 -38.98
N LEU A 750 23.21 19.15 -38.20
CA LEU A 750 21.92 18.58 -37.77
C LEU A 750 21.02 18.24 -38.95
N ARG A 751 20.97 19.12 -39.94
CA ARG A 751 20.24 18.87 -41.18
C ARG A 751 20.76 17.62 -41.89
N ALA A 752 22.07 17.51 -42.03
CA ALA A 752 22.70 16.36 -42.67
C ALA A 752 22.37 15.04 -41.97
N ALA A 753 22.45 15.04 -40.62
CA ALA A 753 22.10 13.87 -39.77
C ALA A 753 20.63 13.49 -39.93
N VAL A 754 19.70 14.44 -39.77
CA VAL A 754 18.24 14.20 -39.81
C VAL A 754 17.80 13.75 -41.21
N GLU A 755 18.22 14.47 -42.27
CA GLU A 755 17.90 14.10 -43.65
C GLU A 755 18.58 12.79 -44.05
N GLY A 756 19.79 12.52 -43.56
CA GLY A 756 20.51 11.28 -43.74
C GLY A 756 19.74 10.10 -43.12
N ALA A 757 19.28 10.21 -41.91
CA ALA A 757 18.44 9.23 -41.27
C ALA A 757 17.14 8.97 -42.06
N HIS A 758 16.45 10.04 -42.44
CA HIS A 758 15.24 9.91 -43.25
C HIS A 758 15.46 9.21 -44.59
N ARG A 759 16.56 9.52 -45.28
CA ARG A 759 16.92 8.85 -46.55
C ARG A 759 17.18 7.36 -46.38
N ARG A 760 17.66 6.92 -45.21
CA ARG A 760 17.82 5.49 -44.87
C ARG A 760 16.49 4.80 -44.52
N GLY A 761 15.38 5.56 -44.46
CA GLY A 761 14.06 5.02 -44.13
C GLY A 761 13.70 5.13 -42.64
N VAL A 762 14.50 5.82 -41.85
CA VAL A 762 14.22 6.09 -40.44
C VAL A 762 13.02 7.03 -40.35
N LYS A 763 12.08 6.69 -39.45
CA LYS A 763 10.90 7.52 -39.20
C LYS A 763 11.27 8.71 -38.30
N VAL A 764 11.33 9.89 -38.86
CA VAL A 764 11.58 11.12 -38.13
C VAL A 764 10.26 11.80 -37.78
N LYS A 765 10.08 12.19 -36.53
CA LYS A 765 8.93 12.94 -36.00
C LYS A 765 9.42 14.03 -35.05
N ILE A 766 9.04 15.26 -35.34
CA ILE A 766 9.40 16.43 -34.54
C ILE A 766 8.10 17.07 -34.02
N ARG A 767 8.01 17.35 -32.75
CA ARG A 767 6.99 18.22 -32.20
C ARG A 767 7.65 19.50 -31.67
N TYR A 768 6.96 20.61 -31.79
CA TYR A 768 7.49 21.90 -31.35
C TYR A 768 6.40 22.76 -30.72
N ALA A 769 6.82 23.64 -29.83
CA ALA A 769 5.91 24.55 -29.13
C ALA A 769 5.21 25.50 -30.16
N GLU A 770 3.91 25.69 -29.98
CA GLU A 770 3.11 26.55 -30.85
C GLU A 770 3.64 27.98 -30.81
N GLY A 771 3.78 28.60 -32.01
CA GLY A 771 4.38 29.92 -32.17
C GLY A 771 5.90 29.94 -32.34
N LEU A 772 6.60 28.82 -32.19
CA LEU A 772 8.04 28.72 -32.41
C LEU A 772 8.37 28.64 -33.90
N THR A 773 9.42 29.35 -34.33
CA THR A 773 9.97 29.23 -35.71
C THR A 773 11.10 28.20 -35.74
N LEU A 774 10.86 27.08 -36.41
CA LEU A 774 11.88 26.06 -36.62
C LEU A 774 12.74 26.35 -37.87
N PRO A 775 13.99 25.81 -37.94
CA PRO A 775 14.77 25.73 -39.16
C PRO A 775 13.98 25.04 -40.28
N ASP A 776 14.13 25.54 -41.50
CA ASP A 776 13.30 25.10 -42.66
C ASP A 776 13.35 23.60 -42.93
N PHE A 777 14.49 22.96 -42.73
CA PHE A 777 14.64 21.51 -42.95
C PHE A 777 13.83 20.67 -41.96
N MET A 778 13.58 21.17 -40.74
CA MET A 778 12.81 20.48 -39.72
C MET A 778 11.30 20.56 -40.01
N LYS A 779 10.81 21.61 -40.65
CA LYS A 779 9.38 21.86 -40.91
C LYS A 779 8.69 20.69 -41.61
N LYS A 780 9.42 19.98 -42.46
CA LYS A 780 8.93 18.81 -43.23
C LYS A 780 8.55 17.62 -42.29
N TYR A 781 9.17 17.53 -41.13
CA TYR A 781 8.95 16.45 -40.14
C TYR A 781 8.17 16.90 -38.92
N ALA A 782 7.85 18.19 -38.83
CA ALA A 782 7.42 18.85 -37.64
C ALA A 782 5.91 19.12 -37.62
N VAL A 783 5.34 18.98 -36.40
CA VAL A 783 3.95 19.30 -36.12
C VAL A 783 3.92 20.22 -34.89
N PRO A 784 3.21 21.38 -34.98
CA PRO A 784 3.03 22.24 -33.79
C PRO A 784 2.18 21.53 -32.76
N HIS A 785 2.53 21.74 -31.48
CA HIS A 785 1.83 21.11 -30.37
C HIS A 785 1.82 22.02 -29.15
N GLY A 786 0.64 22.30 -28.60
CA GLY A 786 0.44 23.26 -27.51
C GLY A 786 1.09 22.87 -26.17
N TYR A 787 1.59 21.64 -26.04
CA TYR A 787 2.09 21.10 -24.77
C TYR A 787 3.53 20.59 -24.83
N VAL A 788 4.33 21.01 -25.80
CA VAL A 788 5.76 20.66 -25.84
C VAL A 788 6.50 21.47 -24.78
N THR A 789 7.10 20.78 -23.83
CA THR A 789 7.67 21.41 -22.64
C THR A 789 9.06 20.92 -22.28
N ASN A 790 9.41 19.72 -22.70
CA ASN A 790 10.70 19.11 -22.39
C ASN A 790 11.53 19.00 -23.66
N PRO A 791 12.77 19.49 -23.65
CA PRO A 791 13.71 19.29 -24.75
C PRO A 791 14.19 17.82 -24.69
N ILE A 792 13.56 16.96 -25.48
CA ILE A 792 13.84 15.52 -25.46
C ILE A 792 14.04 15.00 -26.89
N THR A 793 15.03 14.15 -27.06
CA THR A 793 15.21 13.37 -28.29
C THR A 793 15.30 11.90 -27.95
N ILE A 794 14.51 11.07 -28.66
CA ILE A 794 14.50 9.62 -28.48
C ILE A 794 14.91 8.97 -29.79
N VAL A 795 15.98 8.17 -29.76
CA VAL A 795 16.52 7.47 -30.93
C VAL A 795 16.31 5.96 -30.74
N ASP A 796 15.68 5.30 -31.72
CA ASP A 796 15.47 3.84 -31.83
C ASP A 796 14.85 3.16 -30.61
N GLN A 797 14.14 3.92 -29.78
CA GLN A 797 13.66 3.42 -28.48
C GLN A 797 14.80 2.83 -27.62
N LYS A 798 15.98 3.38 -27.75
CA LYS A 798 17.19 2.94 -27.07
C LYS A 798 17.91 4.09 -26.39
N VAL A 799 18.10 5.21 -27.07
CA VAL A 799 18.82 6.38 -26.55
C VAL A 799 17.85 7.52 -26.29
N VAL A 800 18.01 8.17 -25.16
CA VAL A 800 17.27 9.38 -24.76
C VAL A 800 18.24 10.51 -24.51
N TRP A 801 18.02 11.64 -25.17
CA TRP A 801 18.64 12.91 -24.85
C TRP A 801 17.64 13.83 -24.15
N PHE A 802 18.05 14.53 -23.13
CA PHE A 802 17.24 15.52 -22.40
C PHE A 802 18.05 16.80 -22.17
N GLY A 803 17.47 17.94 -22.55
CA GLY A 803 18.13 19.23 -22.45
C GLY A 803 19.01 19.54 -23.66
N GLU A 804 20.22 20.02 -23.42
CA GLU A 804 21.21 20.18 -24.48
C GLU A 804 21.50 18.83 -25.15
N PRO A 805 21.92 18.80 -26.42
CA PRO A 805 22.32 19.93 -27.26
C PRO A 805 21.20 20.63 -28.01
N ILE A 806 19.97 20.22 -27.94
CA ILE A 806 18.82 20.97 -28.44
C ILE A 806 18.21 21.76 -27.30
N SER A 807 18.70 22.95 -27.10
CA SER A 807 18.31 23.78 -25.96
C SER A 807 17.00 24.50 -26.17
N ALA A 808 16.38 24.84 -25.08
CA ALA A 808 15.20 25.67 -24.99
C ALA A 808 15.51 26.96 -24.21
N ALA A 809 16.60 27.65 -24.58
CA ALA A 809 17.12 28.80 -23.82
C ALA A 809 16.10 29.92 -23.58
N ASP A 810 15.09 30.08 -24.43
CA ASP A 810 14.07 31.13 -24.33
C ASP A 810 12.66 30.57 -24.04
N PHE A 811 12.58 29.55 -23.23
CA PHE A 811 11.29 28.97 -22.87
C PHE A 811 10.52 29.85 -21.89
N ILE A 812 9.61 30.66 -22.43
CA ILE A 812 8.66 31.46 -21.64
C ILE A 812 7.39 30.63 -21.46
N SER A 813 7.14 30.11 -20.25
CA SER A 813 5.82 29.61 -19.90
C SER A 813 4.87 30.78 -19.68
N GLU A 814 3.64 30.71 -20.16
CA GLU A 814 2.62 31.73 -19.91
C GLU A 814 2.57 32.10 -18.41
N GLY A 815 3.07 33.31 -18.06
CA GLY A 815 2.93 33.90 -16.72
C GLY A 815 3.89 33.48 -15.62
N ALA A 816 4.89 32.64 -15.87
CA ALA A 816 5.93 32.31 -14.90
C ALA A 816 7.30 32.23 -15.57
N GLU A 817 8.20 33.14 -15.23
CA GLU A 817 9.62 33.00 -15.54
C GLU A 817 10.14 31.77 -14.79
N ILE A 818 10.48 30.70 -15.54
CA ILE A 818 11.33 29.65 -15.01
C ILE A 818 12.74 30.25 -15.00
N ARG A 819 13.24 30.53 -13.82
CA ARG A 819 14.61 30.99 -13.67
C ARG A 819 15.53 29.79 -13.79
N THR A 820 16.03 29.55 -15.01
CA THR A 820 16.96 28.46 -15.30
C THR A 820 18.33 29.06 -15.51
N GLU A 821 19.24 28.81 -14.62
CA GLU A 821 20.65 29.19 -14.73
C GLU A 821 21.48 27.99 -15.24
N TYR A 822 21.02 26.79 -14.93
CA TYR A 822 21.68 25.52 -15.28
C TYR A 822 20.78 24.65 -16.12
N PHE A 823 21.21 24.37 -17.34
CA PHE A 823 20.48 23.55 -18.31
C PHE A 823 21.07 22.14 -18.33
N PRO A 824 20.26 21.08 -18.26
CA PRO A 824 20.80 19.73 -18.33
C PRO A 824 21.30 19.41 -19.74
N CYS A 825 22.38 18.65 -19.84
CA CYS A 825 22.74 17.91 -21.04
C CYS A 825 22.88 16.45 -20.62
N MET A 826 21.89 15.64 -20.94
CA MET A 826 21.81 14.28 -20.45
C MET A 826 21.57 13.32 -21.58
N ARG A 827 22.44 12.31 -21.70
CA ARG A 827 22.26 11.17 -22.59
C ARG A 827 22.05 9.92 -21.74
N PHE A 828 21.05 9.15 -22.04
CA PHE A 828 20.76 7.90 -21.37
C PHE A 828 20.58 6.79 -22.42
N ASP A 829 21.43 5.76 -22.37
CA ASP A 829 21.31 4.58 -23.23
C ASP A 829 20.52 3.50 -22.48
N GLY A 830 19.23 3.38 -22.80
CA GLY A 830 18.36 2.47 -22.10
C GLY A 830 17.04 2.21 -22.81
N LYS A 831 16.81 0.96 -23.15
CA LYS A 831 15.62 0.55 -23.91
C LYS A 831 14.30 0.67 -23.12
N HIS A 832 14.34 0.43 -21.80
CA HIS A 832 13.16 0.51 -20.94
C HIS A 832 12.74 1.98 -20.76
N THR A 833 13.70 2.84 -20.48
CA THR A 833 13.50 4.29 -20.36
C THR A 833 13.00 4.90 -21.66
N ALA A 834 13.64 4.58 -22.78
CA ALA A 834 13.28 5.12 -24.08
C ALA A 834 11.86 4.69 -24.50
N ARG A 835 11.48 3.44 -24.27
CA ARG A 835 10.10 2.96 -24.53
C ARG A 835 9.08 3.68 -23.69
N MET A 836 9.36 3.86 -22.40
CA MET A 836 8.44 4.52 -21.49
C MET A 836 8.25 5.99 -21.87
N LEU A 837 9.33 6.72 -22.11
CA LEU A 837 9.27 8.13 -22.49
C LEU A 837 8.60 8.30 -23.86
N LYS A 838 8.86 7.40 -24.80
CA LYS A 838 8.14 7.39 -26.09
C LYS A 838 6.64 7.26 -25.88
N ALA A 839 6.20 6.31 -25.03
CA ALA A 839 4.78 6.13 -24.72
C ALA A 839 4.18 7.39 -24.08
N ILE A 840 4.90 8.03 -23.16
CA ILE A 840 4.45 9.25 -22.52
C ILE A 840 4.37 10.41 -23.52
N PHE A 841 5.45 10.69 -24.25
CA PHE A 841 5.55 11.89 -25.09
C PHE A 841 4.87 11.74 -26.46
N GLU A 842 4.81 10.55 -27.03
CA GLU A 842 4.18 10.36 -28.35
C GLU A 842 2.66 10.21 -28.28
N PHE A 843 2.13 9.66 -27.18
CA PHE A 843 0.71 9.31 -27.03
C PHE A 843 -0.02 10.09 -25.95
N SER A 844 0.66 10.97 -25.23
CA SER A 844 0.08 11.68 -24.07
C SER A 844 -0.81 12.86 -24.43
N TYR A 845 -1.08 13.18 -25.71
CA TYR A 845 -1.88 14.32 -26.09
C TYR A 845 -2.71 14.07 -27.33
#